data_581e2aded61903f021d50b282a88bfdd
#
_entry.id   581e2aded61903f021d50b282a88bfdd
#
_cell.length_a   1.000
_cell.length_b   1.000
_cell.length_c   1.000
_cell.angle_alpha   90.00
_cell.angle_beta   90.00
_cell.angle_gamma   90.00
#
_symmetry.space_group_name_H-M   'P 1'
#
loop_
_entity.id
_entity.type
_entity.pdbx_description
1 polymer ?
#
loop_
_entity_poly.entity_id
_entity_poly.type
_entity_poly.pdbx_seq_one_letter_code
_entity_poly.pdbx_strand_id
1 'polypeptide(L)'
;MRSRRWIWIIIGLLCMTAVWLGGYLIKSANQPSSLATINSFNSSLLKNEANSIPIGEAVIRTSLEGTTFQGPQTLVYKTERLKGPMPTGDWWSSAAWVPYTGSLYPQPLTAKGYPDGLGIDAPELKATPTRFHSLYSDQGKDLLVGGQHLTAEDVRVDGFGDWSVDLLFENKEKSQRMRATLAHGSPFAYFSYEGTQPKVVFSSEPNIYYKSPDGSVIGLSVNDRHYGVFAPSGTMWKLESPLVYLAETTHNQPYLSIALMPDNHSETIETFSEYAYSFITDTTVEWSYDETKSRVVTTFNVVTEAMEGTTKGTIFALFPHQWKNTSASLLPYTYSSPRGTMKTVVGTSFDTTLIYRGILPYLPNVEADPSYMNKLVDDFLADLPLIKPSPEAEGTYWYGKNYGRLAQVLPIVQQLGREEDAEVIRTAIRSDMEAAFSDQTDGQRIAYYDPQWGTINLYPTSFGADIVLNDHHFHYGYWVYAAALLAYDDPSWTSPSRYGGMIELLIRDYANWSREGHKEEGAFPFLRQFDPYEGHSWASGNATDGNGYSPGNNQESSSEAILAAAAMILWGDATSNREIRDAGIYLYTTEVESIRQYWYDVDNDNFPADYDKSYVPLVFSSGGEYRTWWTNNPEEVRLINALPFTAASLYLGWDPTNAKTNYEEMLAENDGPAQEWMDLAWMYESMFDPEAAFSKVMKEPYSSEYGESKPHTYQWISNMQALGNVDTGVIADSPTYAAFRKANTSTYIAFNGSSRERSVTFREADTGHVLFKLKVPARSIAYKSTP
;
A
#
# COMPACT_ATOMS: atom_id res chain seq x y z
N MET A 1 -9.08 -22.01 29.71
CA MET A 1 -8.66 -20.68 29.25
C MET A 1 -8.85 -20.47 27.74
N ARG A 2 -8.94 -21.50 26.90
CA ARG A 2 -9.18 -21.38 25.43
C ARG A 2 -10.54 -20.75 25.02
N SER A 3 -11.54 -20.72 25.87
CA SER A 3 -12.91 -20.23 25.53
C SER A 3 -13.11 -18.71 25.60
N ARG A 4 -12.14 -17.93 26.08
CA ARG A 4 -12.28 -16.47 26.18
C ARG A 4 -11.73 -15.68 24.97
N ARG A 5 -10.85 -16.27 24.16
CA ARG A 5 -10.24 -15.61 22.98
C ARG A 5 -11.25 -15.34 21.83
N TRP A 6 -12.23 -16.23 21.65
CA TRP A 6 -13.25 -16.13 20.59
C TRP A 6 -14.33 -15.08 20.81
N ILE A 7 -14.53 -14.65 22.05
CA ILE A 7 -15.57 -13.66 22.40
C ILE A 7 -15.20 -12.26 21.85
N TRP A 8 -13.94 -11.95 21.72
CA TRP A 8 -13.49 -10.64 21.22
C TRP A 8 -13.56 -10.52 19.70
N ILE A 9 -13.38 -11.60 18.97
CA ILE A 9 -13.59 -11.64 17.50
C ILE A 9 -15.07 -11.42 17.18
N ILE A 10 -15.96 -12.00 17.96
CA ILE A 10 -17.42 -11.82 17.81
C ILE A 10 -17.85 -10.41 18.24
N ILE A 11 -17.22 -9.81 19.24
CA ILE A 11 -17.54 -8.44 19.69
C ILE A 11 -17.02 -7.39 18.67
N GLY A 12 -15.86 -7.58 18.05
CA GLY A 12 -15.39 -6.73 16.96
C GLY A 12 -16.34 -6.76 15.74
N LEU A 13 -16.84 -7.94 15.38
CA LEU A 13 -17.84 -8.12 14.32
C LEU A 13 -19.22 -7.55 14.69
N LEU A 14 -19.64 -7.63 15.96
CA LEU A 14 -20.94 -7.09 16.43
C LEU A 14 -20.94 -5.55 16.54
N CYS A 15 -19.81 -4.90 16.79
CA CYS A 15 -19.72 -3.45 16.77
C CYS A 15 -19.78 -2.87 15.35
N MET A 16 -19.28 -3.59 14.32
CA MET A 16 -19.42 -3.18 12.92
C MET A 16 -20.86 -3.35 12.38
N THR A 17 -21.64 -4.31 12.88
CA THR A 17 -23.00 -4.57 12.38
C THR A 17 -24.09 -3.70 13.01
N ALA A 18 -23.87 -3.05 14.14
CA ALA A 18 -24.87 -2.24 14.84
C ALA A 18 -25.15 -0.87 14.20
N VAL A 19 -24.25 -0.36 13.34
CA VAL A 19 -24.42 0.94 12.65
C VAL A 19 -25.20 0.81 11.33
N TRP A 20 -25.40 -0.41 10.81
CA TRP A 20 -25.92 -0.66 9.47
C TRP A 20 -27.43 -0.97 9.38
N LEU A 21 -28.16 -1.01 10.47
CA LEU A 21 -29.61 -1.37 10.46
C LEU A 21 -30.58 -0.19 10.26
N GLY A 22 -30.10 1.02 10.01
CA GLY A 22 -30.91 2.24 9.89
C GLY A 22 -31.29 2.70 8.47
N GLY A 23 -30.75 2.10 7.40
CA GLY A 23 -30.79 2.67 6.05
C GLY A 23 -31.43 1.84 4.92
N TYR A 24 -32.09 0.72 5.18
CA TYR A 24 -32.63 -0.11 4.10
C TYR A 24 -34.10 0.20 3.83
N LEU A 25 -34.39 0.94 2.75
CA LEU A 25 -35.54 0.81 1.83
C LEU A 25 -35.55 1.97 0.81
N ILE A 26 -34.84 1.85 -0.31
CA ILE A 26 -35.21 2.52 -1.57
C ILE A 26 -34.97 1.55 -2.74
N LYS A 27 -36.00 1.41 -3.57
CA LYS A 27 -36.11 0.51 -4.72
C LYS A 27 -35.06 0.78 -5.79
N SER A 28 -34.45 -0.31 -6.31
CA SER A 28 -33.63 -0.33 -7.49
C SER A 28 -34.37 0.14 -8.73
N ALA A 29 -33.85 1.16 -9.42
CA ALA A 29 -34.15 1.45 -10.81
C ALA A 29 -33.06 0.83 -11.68
N ASN A 30 -33.44 0.05 -12.68
CA ASN A 30 -32.57 -0.54 -13.70
C ASN A 30 -31.71 0.53 -14.37
N GLN A 31 -30.38 0.47 -14.17
CA GLN A 31 -29.43 1.15 -15.06
C GLN A 31 -28.68 0.08 -15.90
N PRO A 32 -28.45 0.32 -17.19
CA PRO A 32 -27.66 -0.58 -18.01
C PRO A 32 -26.21 -0.57 -17.54
N SER A 33 -25.67 -1.74 -17.17
CA SER A 33 -24.28 -1.92 -16.80
C SER A 33 -23.38 -1.70 -18.02
N SER A 34 -22.67 -0.56 -18.08
CA SER A 34 -21.54 -0.41 -18.97
C SER A 34 -20.36 -1.20 -18.38
N LEU A 35 -20.06 -2.36 -18.95
CA LEU A 35 -18.90 -3.16 -18.60
C LEU A 35 -17.62 -2.48 -19.12
N ALA A 36 -16.68 -2.22 -18.21
CA ALA A 36 -15.40 -1.61 -18.52
C ALA A 36 -14.47 -2.58 -19.27
N THR A 37 -13.56 -2.04 -20.07
CA THR A 37 -12.63 -2.81 -20.92
C THR A 37 -11.45 -3.32 -20.08
N ILE A 38 -11.24 -4.62 -20.00
CA ILE A 38 -10.01 -5.20 -19.44
C ILE A 38 -8.93 -5.15 -20.51
N ASN A 39 -7.93 -4.31 -20.30
CA ASN A 39 -6.82 -4.17 -21.24
C ASN A 39 -5.89 -5.39 -21.17
N SER A 40 -5.45 -5.89 -22.31
CA SER A 40 -4.74 -7.15 -22.55
C SER A 40 -5.58 -8.43 -22.58
N PHE A 41 -6.75 -8.46 -21.96
CA PHE A 41 -7.79 -9.43 -22.27
C PHE A 41 -8.68 -8.88 -23.37
N ASN A 42 -9.13 -9.73 -24.27
CA ASN A 42 -10.06 -9.34 -25.31
C ASN A 42 -11.31 -8.71 -24.66
N SER A 43 -11.37 -7.39 -24.68
CA SER A 43 -12.41 -6.57 -24.02
C SER A 43 -13.84 -6.93 -24.45
N SER A 44 -14.00 -7.64 -25.58
CA SER A 44 -15.28 -8.18 -26.00
C SER A 44 -15.85 -9.24 -25.05
N LEU A 45 -15.03 -9.89 -24.22
CA LEU A 45 -15.48 -10.91 -23.27
C LEU A 45 -16.29 -10.31 -22.12
N LEU A 46 -15.95 -9.12 -21.64
CA LEU A 46 -16.68 -8.45 -20.54
C LEU A 46 -17.93 -7.69 -20.99
N LYS A 47 -18.17 -7.57 -22.30
CA LYS A 47 -19.36 -6.90 -22.86
C LYS A 47 -20.59 -7.83 -22.96
N ASN A 48 -20.45 -9.07 -22.51
CA ASN A 48 -21.56 -10.03 -22.55
C ASN A 48 -22.50 -9.82 -21.35
N GLU A 49 -23.79 -9.74 -21.57
CA GLU A 49 -24.83 -9.73 -20.51
C GLU A 49 -24.95 -11.08 -19.77
N ALA A 50 -23.99 -11.98 -19.97
CA ALA A 50 -23.94 -13.28 -19.29
C ALA A 50 -23.58 -13.11 -17.83
N ASN A 51 -24.20 -13.84 -16.92
CA ASN A 51 -23.92 -13.82 -15.48
C ASN A 51 -22.52 -14.34 -15.12
N SER A 52 -21.78 -14.87 -16.08
CA SER A 52 -20.41 -15.37 -15.94
C SER A 52 -19.61 -15.23 -17.24
N ILE A 53 -18.30 -15.04 -17.08
CA ILE A 53 -17.34 -14.81 -18.18
C ILE A 53 -16.20 -15.81 -18.05
N PRO A 54 -15.88 -16.57 -19.11
CA PRO A 54 -14.74 -17.47 -19.11
C PRO A 54 -13.42 -16.67 -19.24
N ILE A 55 -12.46 -17.02 -18.40
CA ILE A 55 -11.08 -16.48 -18.41
C ILE A 55 -10.14 -17.67 -18.59
N GLY A 56 -9.91 -18.08 -19.83
CA GLY A 56 -9.28 -19.37 -20.12
C GLY A 56 -10.16 -20.54 -19.65
N GLU A 57 -9.63 -21.37 -18.74
CA GLU A 57 -10.39 -22.44 -18.06
C GLU A 57 -11.08 -21.97 -16.77
N ALA A 58 -10.73 -20.78 -16.26
CA ALA A 58 -11.39 -20.16 -15.12
C ALA A 58 -12.69 -19.45 -15.54
N VAL A 59 -13.54 -19.14 -14.56
CA VAL A 59 -14.80 -18.41 -14.73
C VAL A 59 -14.90 -17.29 -13.71
N ILE A 60 -15.31 -16.10 -14.14
CA ILE A 60 -15.67 -14.98 -13.26
C ILE A 60 -17.16 -14.68 -13.41
N ARG A 61 -17.87 -14.56 -12.29
CA ARG A 61 -19.23 -14.05 -12.27
C ARG A 61 -19.26 -12.53 -12.35
N THR A 62 -20.31 -11.99 -12.96
CA THR A 62 -20.65 -10.56 -13.00
C THR A 62 -21.92 -10.26 -12.21
N SER A 63 -22.49 -11.27 -11.56
CA SER A 63 -23.66 -11.17 -10.68
C SER A 63 -23.55 -12.13 -9.51
N LEU A 64 -23.97 -11.68 -8.34
CA LEU A 64 -24.11 -12.51 -7.14
C LEU A 64 -25.54 -13.08 -6.99
N GLU A 65 -26.40 -12.89 -8.00
CA GLU A 65 -27.77 -13.43 -7.97
C GLU A 65 -27.75 -14.96 -7.84
N GLY A 66 -28.57 -15.46 -6.94
CA GLY A 66 -28.65 -16.90 -6.63
C GLY A 66 -27.59 -17.40 -5.66
N THR A 67 -26.73 -16.52 -5.12
CA THR A 67 -25.78 -16.82 -4.05
C THR A 67 -26.22 -16.22 -2.71
N THR A 68 -25.52 -16.58 -1.62
CA THR A 68 -25.68 -15.95 -0.30
C THR A 68 -24.65 -14.87 -0.04
N PHE A 69 -23.73 -14.63 -0.95
CA PHE A 69 -22.64 -13.67 -0.82
C PHE A 69 -23.12 -12.22 -1.00
N GLN A 70 -22.38 -11.31 -0.43
CA GLN A 70 -22.59 -9.86 -0.55
C GLN A 70 -21.41 -9.25 -1.30
N GLY A 71 -21.62 -8.10 -1.90
CA GLY A 71 -20.59 -7.30 -2.53
C GLY A 71 -20.45 -5.95 -1.83
N PRO A 72 -19.57 -5.08 -2.33
CA PRO A 72 -19.39 -3.75 -1.78
C PRO A 72 -20.66 -2.89 -1.95
N GLN A 73 -20.69 -1.76 -1.25
CA GLN A 73 -21.83 -0.84 -1.35
C GLN A 73 -22.04 -0.36 -2.80
N THR A 74 -23.30 -0.18 -3.21
CA THR A 74 -23.66 0.28 -4.55
C THR A 74 -23.61 1.81 -4.70
N LEU A 75 -23.68 2.56 -3.59
CA LEU A 75 -23.56 4.00 -3.63
C LEU A 75 -22.09 4.41 -3.52
N VAL A 76 -21.59 5.06 -4.59
CA VAL A 76 -20.24 5.61 -4.64
C VAL A 76 -20.37 7.12 -4.81
N TYR A 77 -19.74 7.89 -3.92
CA TYR A 77 -19.80 9.37 -3.95
C TYR A 77 -18.84 9.92 -5.01
N LYS A 78 -19.21 9.81 -6.27
CA LYS A 78 -18.51 10.37 -7.43
C LYS A 78 -19.45 11.11 -8.36
N THR A 79 -18.90 12.02 -9.18
CA THR A 79 -19.68 12.69 -10.25
C THR A 79 -19.78 11.82 -11.48
N GLU A 80 -20.68 12.19 -12.40
CA GLU A 80 -20.85 11.53 -13.69
C GLU A 80 -19.66 11.71 -14.65
N ARG A 81 -18.72 12.59 -14.32
CA ARG A 81 -17.48 12.78 -15.09
C ARG A 81 -16.56 11.57 -14.98
N LEU A 82 -16.56 10.92 -13.83
CA LEU A 82 -15.73 9.73 -13.56
C LEU A 82 -16.48 8.45 -13.99
N LYS A 83 -16.09 7.91 -15.13
CA LYS A 83 -16.70 6.71 -15.71
C LYS A 83 -16.09 5.42 -15.17
N GLY A 84 -14.77 5.42 -14.98
CA GLY A 84 -14.02 4.25 -14.47
C GLY A 84 -14.12 4.03 -12.96
N PRO A 85 -13.58 2.91 -12.48
CA PRO A 85 -13.42 2.66 -11.05
C PRO A 85 -12.37 3.59 -10.44
N MET A 86 -12.40 3.73 -9.12
CA MET A 86 -11.47 4.56 -8.33
C MET A 86 -10.63 3.68 -7.41
N PRO A 87 -9.39 4.08 -7.07
CA PRO A 87 -8.60 3.40 -6.05
C PRO A 87 -9.33 3.41 -4.70
N THR A 88 -9.21 2.31 -3.95
CA THR A 88 -9.87 2.13 -2.65
C THR A 88 -8.87 2.11 -1.50
N GLY A 89 -7.55 2.10 -1.79
CA GLY A 89 -6.46 2.20 -0.84
C GLY A 89 -5.73 3.54 -0.84
N ASP A 90 -6.13 4.54 -1.63
CA ASP A 90 -5.48 5.85 -1.68
C ASP A 90 -5.87 6.72 -0.46
N TRP A 91 -5.02 7.67 -0.06
CA TRP A 91 -5.19 8.55 1.11
C TRP A 91 -6.53 9.31 1.15
N TRP A 92 -7.15 9.50 0.00
CA TRP A 92 -8.43 10.20 -0.15
C TRP A 92 -9.63 9.27 -0.36
N SER A 93 -9.42 7.95 -0.45
CA SER A 93 -10.45 6.98 -0.89
C SER A 93 -11.72 6.99 -0.03
N SER A 94 -11.64 7.41 1.25
CA SER A 94 -12.83 7.59 2.11
C SER A 94 -13.87 8.54 1.50
N ALA A 95 -13.47 9.48 0.64
CA ALA A 95 -14.39 10.38 -0.07
C ALA A 95 -15.36 9.64 -1.01
N ALA A 96 -15.01 8.44 -1.47
CA ALA A 96 -15.87 7.60 -2.29
C ALA A 96 -16.88 6.78 -1.47
N TRP A 97 -16.60 6.57 -0.18
CA TRP A 97 -17.38 5.69 0.70
C TRP A 97 -18.45 6.40 1.52
N VAL A 98 -18.25 7.66 1.89
CA VAL A 98 -19.13 8.41 2.81
C VAL A 98 -19.49 9.78 2.26
N PRO A 99 -20.64 10.36 2.67
CA PRO A 99 -21.22 11.56 2.04
C PRO A 99 -20.39 12.85 2.20
N TYR A 100 -19.55 12.96 3.25
CA TYR A 100 -18.77 14.16 3.54
C TYR A 100 -17.29 13.88 3.78
N THR A 101 -16.76 12.83 3.18
CA THR A 101 -15.41 12.29 3.36
C THR A 101 -15.13 11.77 4.80
N GLY A 102 -14.10 10.95 4.97
CA GLY A 102 -13.40 10.80 6.24
C GLY A 102 -12.46 11.98 6.48
N SER A 103 -11.62 11.92 7.50
CA SER A 103 -10.49 12.81 7.63
C SER A 103 -9.45 12.46 6.59
N LEU A 104 -9.00 13.43 5.81
CA LEU A 104 -8.03 13.31 4.73
C LEU A 104 -6.68 13.88 5.19
N TYR A 105 -5.62 13.18 4.85
CA TYR A 105 -4.25 13.51 5.29
C TYR A 105 -3.30 13.70 4.10
N PRO A 106 -3.52 14.72 3.23
CA PRO A 106 -2.60 14.99 2.12
C PRO A 106 -1.22 15.46 2.57
N GLN A 107 -1.01 15.74 3.82
CA GLN A 107 0.22 16.27 4.38
C GLN A 107 0.91 17.33 3.46
N PRO A 108 1.38 18.45 4.00
CA PRO A 108 1.37 18.82 5.42
C PRO A 108 0.02 19.34 5.93
N LEU A 109 -0.97 19.53 5.06
CA LEU A 109 -2.36 19.85 5.42
C LEU A 109 -3.13 18.60 5.85
N THR A 110 -4.18 18.80 6.64
CA THR A 110 -5.25 17.84 6.85
C THR A 110 -6.59 18.47 6.48
N ALA A 111 -7.55 17.67 6.01
CA ALA A 111 -8.82 18.20 5.52
C ALA A 111 -9.99 17.26 5.81
N LYS A 112 -11.22 17.81 5.81
CA LYS A 112 -12.47 17.04 5.87
C LYS A 112 -13.61 17.81 5.21
N GLY A 113 -14.46 17.10 4.48
CA GLY A 113 -15.67 17.65 3.87
C GLY A 113 -16.78 17.87 4.89
N TYR A 114 -17.53 18.97 4.73
CA TYR A 114 -18.72 19.33 5.50
C TYR A 114 -19.80 19.87 4.55
N PRO A 115 -21.08 19.99 4.98
CA PRO A 115 -22.13 20.60 4.17
C PRO A 115 -21.76 22.02 3.70
N ASP A 116 -21.06 22.81 4.52
CA ASP A 116 -20.76 24.22 4.27
C ASP A 116 -19.39 24.44 3.62
N GLY A 117 -18.63 23.38 3.29
CA GLY A 117 -17.33 23.48 2.64
C GLY A 117 -16.28 22.47 3.11
N LEU A 118 -15.02 22.77 2.80
CA LEU A 118 -13.87 21.96 3.21
C LEU A 118 -13.22 22.57 4.47
N GLY A 119 -13.19 21.79 5.54
CA GLY A 119 -12.40 22.09 6.73
C GLY A 119 -10.92 21.82 6.47
N ILE A 120 -10.06 22.73 6.88
CA ILE A 120 -8.59 22.63 6.78
C ILE A 120 -8.00 22.79 8.17
N ASP A 121 -7.01 21.97 8.47
CA ASP A 121 -6.25 21.99 9.70
C ASP A 121 -4.79 21.57 9.42
N ALA A 122 -3.90 21.86 10.37
CA ALA A 122 -2.54 21.33 10.43
C ALA A 122 -2.24 20.96 11.89
N PRO A 123 -2.82 19.85 12.37
CA PRO A 123 -2.75 19.48 13.78
C PRO A 123 -1.31 19.14 14.18
N GLU A 124 -0.93 19.59 15.37
CA GLU A 124 0.36 19.24 15.96
C GLU A 124 0.50 17.73 16.15
N LEU A 125 1.68 17.20 15.84
CA LEU A 125 2.02 15.81 16.12
C LEU A 125 2.13 15.61 17.63
N LYS A 126 1.27 14.78 18.21
CA LYS A 126 1.27 14.43 19.62
C LYS A 126 1.72 13.00 19.78
N ALA A 127 2.66 12.78 20.69
CA ALA A 127 3.20 11.46 20.98
C ALA A 127 2.99 11.05 22.44
N THR A 128 2.98 9.77 22.66
CA THR A 128 3.03 9.04 23.93
C THR A 128 4.01 7.88 23.75
N PRO A 129 4.40 7.15 24.80
CA PRO A 129 5.30 5.99 24.64
C PRO A 129 4.89 4.93 23.61
N THR A 130 3.60 4.82 23.28
CA THR A 130 3.09 3.75 22.43
C THR A 130 2.31 4.21 21.20
N ARG A 131 2.19 5.51 20.97
CA ARG A 131 1.49 6.05 19.79
C ARG A 131 1.87 7.50 19.51
N PHE A 132 1.73 7.90 18.26
CA PHE A 132 1.84 9.31 17.86
C PHE A 132 0.87 9.59 16.72
N HIS A 133 0.21 10.78 16.76
CA HIS A 133 -0.76 11.20 15.75
C HIS A 133 -0.82 12.71 15.59
N SER A 134 -1.08 13.17 14.37
CA SER A 134 -1.57 14.50 14.03
C SER A 134 -3.03 14.39 13.56
N LEU A 135 -3.95 14.12 14.50
CA LEU A 135 -5.36 13.85 14.20
C LEU A 135 -6.12 15.11 13.83
N TYR A 136 -6.83 15.07 12.70
CA TYR A 136 -7.82 16.08 12.36
C TYR A 136 -8.91 16.18 13.42
N SER A 137 -9.28 17.40 13.83
CA SER A 137 -10.32 17.64 14.83
C SER A 137 -11.53 18.36 14.23
N ASP A 138 -12.69 17.77 14.30
CA ASP A 138 -13.94 18.41 13.86
C ASP A 138 -14.25 19.74 14.58
N GLN A 139 -13.83 19.86 15.84
CA GLN A 139 -14.02 21.07 16.65
C GLN A 139 -12.81 22.01 16.65
N GLY A 140 -11.64 21.50 16.27
CA GLY A 140 -10.37 22.19 16.31
C GLY A 140 -9.81 22.63 14.96
N LYS A 141 -10.56 22.41 13.85
CA LYS A 141 -10.12 22.84 12.51
C LYS A 141 -9.90 24.36 12.47
N ASP A 142 -8.82 24.78 11.86
CA ASP A 142 -8.47 26.20 11.80
C ASP A 142 -9.36 26.99 10.87
N LEU A 143 -9.63 26.44 9.68
CA LEU A 143 -10.36 27.06 8.60
C LEU A 143 -11.51 26.18 8.12
N LEU A 144 -12.62 26.81 7.71
CA LEU A 144 -13.63 26.21 6.85
C LEU A 144 -13.75 27.08 5.59
N VAL A 145 -13.38 26.51 4.44
CA VAL A 145 -13.45 27.19 3.15
C VAL A 145 -14.67 26.71 2.39
N GLY A 146 -15.58 27.61 2.06
CA GLY A 146 -16.84 27.32 1.38
C GLY A 146 -17.28 28.40 0.42
N GLY A 147 -18.51 28.32 -0.05
CA GLY A 147 -19.16 29.34 -0.87
C GLY A 147 -20.20 30.16 -0.08
N GLN A 148 -20.41 31.43 -0.43
CA GLN A 148 -21.46 32.24 0.15
C GLN A 148 -22.84 31.61 -0.15
N HIS A 149 -23.58 31.21 0.89
CA HIS A 149 -24.87 30.49 0.80
C HIS A 149 -24.80 29.10 0.14
N LEU A 150 -23.62 28.54 -0.07
CA LEU A 150 -23.47 27.17 -0.52
C LEU A 150 -23.69 26.21 0.68
N THR A 151 -24.59 25.25 0.50
CA THR A 151 -24.76 24.11 1.37
C THR A 151 -24.90 22.86 0.50
N ALA A 152 -23.92 21.97 0.57
CA ALA A 152 -23.87 20.75 -0.22
C ALA A 152 -24.68 19.63 0.44
N GLU A 153 -25.36 18.80 -0.36
CA GLU A 153 -26.06 17.60 0.15
C GLU A 153 -25.08 16.48 0.45
N ASP A 154 -24.00 16.40 -0.31
CA ASP A 154 -22.84 15.48 -0.16
C ASP A 154 -21.60 16.12 -0.78
N VAL A 155 -20.47 15.46 -0.59
CA VAL A 155 -19.20 15.76 -1.27
C VAL A 155 -18.89 14.60 -2.20
N ARG A 156 -18.52 14.89 -3.44
CA ARG A 156 -18.26 13.86 -4.45
C ARG A 156 -16.87 14.00 -5.04
N VAL A 157 -16.23 12.90 -5.31
CA VAL A 157 -15.01 12.87 -6.12
C VAL A 157 -15.36 13.27 -7.55
N ASP A 158 -14.74 14.34 -8.06
CA ASP A 158 -14.99 14.92 -9.40
C ASP A 158 -13.83 14.68 -10.37
N GLY A 159 -12.65 14.38 -9.83
CA GLY A 159 -11.43 14.06 -10.53
C GLY A 159 -10.38 13.50 -9.57
N PHE A 160 -9.37 12.82 -10.09
CA PHE A 160 -8.20 12.42 -9.32
C PHE A 160 -6.99 12.22 -10.22
N GLY A 161 -5.80 12.50 -9.68
CA GLY A 161 -4.51 12.07 -10.21
C GLY A 161 -3.99 10.87 -9.45
N ASP A 162 -2.73 10.50 -9.66
CA ASP A 162 -2.12 9.40 -8.92
C ASP A 162 -1.85 9.74 -7.45
N TRP A 163 -1.79 11.02 -7.11
CA TRP A 163 -1.57 11.54 -5.76
C TRP A 163 -2.32 12.86 -5.49
N SER A 164 -3.42 13.13 -6.23
CA SER A 164 -4.30 14.28 -6.04
C SER A 164 -5.76 13.91 -6.19
N VAL A 165 -6.66 14.73 -5.63
CA VAL A 165 -8.11 14.56 -5.72
C VAL A 165 -8.83 15.90 -5.88
N ASP A 166 -9.87 15.90 -6.70
CA ASP A 166 -10.86 16.98 -6.83
C ASP A 166 -12.15 16.58 -6.10
N LEU A 167 -12.59 17.40 -5.17
CA LEU A 167 -13.83 17.24 -4.41
C LEU A 167 -14.85 18.28 -4.84
N LEU A 168 -16.04 17.85 -5.24
CA LEU A 168 -17.15 18.73 -5.62
C LEU A 168 -18.15 18.89 -4.47
N PHE A 169 -18.41 20.14 -4.13
CA PHE A 169 -19.49 20.61 -3.26
C PHE A 169 -20.54 21.29 -4.11
N GLU A 170 -21.76 20.75 -4.15
CA GLU A 170 -22.82 21.26 -5.00
C GLU A 170 -24.11 21.37 -4.18
N ASN A 171 -24.83 22.51 -4.29
CA ASN A 171 -26.13 22.65 -3.66
C ASN A 171 -27.19 21.83 -4.42
N LYS A 172 -28.34 21.60 -3.79
CA LYS A 172 -29.43 20.79 -4.32
C LYS A 172 -29.93 21.23 -5.69
N GLU A 173 -30.01 22.54 -5.89
CA GLU A 173 -30.48 23.18 -7.14
C GLU A 173 -29.42 23.16 -8.24
N LYS A 174 -28.20 22.71 -7.96
CA LYS A 174 -27.00 22.68 -8.84
C LYS A 174 -26.67 24.08 -9.42
N SER A 175 -27.06 25.12 -8.69
CA SER A 175 -26.83 26.51 -9.08
C SER A 175 -25.58 27.12 -8.45
N GLN A 176 -25.05 26.48 -7.39
CA GLN A 176 -23.85 26.89 -6.67
C GLN A 176 -22.94 25.69 -6.52
N ARG A 177 -21.66 25.86 -6.85
CA ARG A 177 -20.63 24.84 -6.79
C ARG A 177 -19.32 25.38 -6.27
N MET A 178 -18.61 24.55 -5.54
CA MET A 178 -17.21 24.72 -5.21
C MET A 178 -16.49 23.41 -5.50
N ARG A 179 -15.37 23.47 -6.23
CA ARG A 179 -14.44 22.35 -6.38
C ARG A 179 -13.21 22.64 -5.53
N ALA A 180 -12.79 21.69 -4.72
CA ALA A 180 -11.56 21.75 -3.94
C ALA A 180 -10.57 20.69 -4.45
N THR A 181 -9.35 21.13 -4.80
CA THR A 181 -8.25 20.24 -5.22
C THR A 181 -7.22 20.14 -4.11
N LEU A 182 -6.89 18.91 -3.74
CA LEU A 182 -5.85 18.55 -2.76
C LEU A 182 -4.86 17.60 -3.41
N ALA A 183 -3.58 17.67 -3.02
CA ALA A 183 -2.55 16.72 -3.45
C ALA A 183 -1.60 16.39 -2.30
N HIS A 184 -1.12 15.15 -2.25
CA HIS A 184 -0.07 14.76 -1.30
C HIS A 184 1.15 15.66 -1.43
N GLY A 185 1.75 16.01 -0.28
CA GLY A 185 2.92 16.88 -0.22
C GLY A 185 2.66 18.33 -0.62
N SER A 186 1.45 18.70 -1.08
CA SER A 186 1.15 20.08 -1.43
C SER A 186 0.81 20.88 -0.16
N PRO A 187 1.52 21.99 0.11
CA PRO A 187 1.09 22.92 1.16
C PRO A 187 -0.15 23.71 0.75
N PHE A 188 -0.58 23.62 -0.51
CA PHE A 188 -1.74 24.34 -1.05
C PHE A 188 -2.98 23.46 -1.12
N ALA A 189 -4.15 24.08 -0.83
CA ALA A 189 -5.47 23.63 -1.23
C ALA A 189 -6.06 24.66 -2.20
N TYR A 190 -6.57 24.22 -3.34
CA TYR A 190 -7.08 25.09 -4.41
C TYR A 190 -8.58 24.99 -4.52
N PHE A 191 -9.26 26.12 -4.77
CA PHE A 191 -10.71 26.22 -4.82
C PHE A 191 -11.17 27.00 -6.05
N SER A 192 -12.12 26.47 -6.81
CA SER A 192 -12.83 27.16 -7.88
C SER A 192 -14.33 27.18 -7.61
N TYR A 193 -15.02 28.23 -8.06
CA TYR A 193 -16.41 28.47 -7.72
C TYR A 193 -17.26 28.77 -8.96
N GLU A 194 -18.51 28.29 -8.91
CA GLU A 194 -19.56 28.64 -9.88
C GLU A 194 -20.84 29.09 -9.13
N GLY A 195 -21.41 30.22 -9.50
CA GLY A 195 -22.66 30.73 -8.93
C GLY A 195 -22.58 31.17 -7.45
N THR A 196 -21.40 31.26 -6.88
CA THR A 196 -21.16 31.69 -5.49
C THR A 196 -19.82 32.39 -5.35
N GLN A 197 -19.60 33.14 -4.27
CA GLN A 197 -18.36 33.82 -3.93
C GLN A 197 -17.60 33.04 -2.83
N PRO A 198 -16.27 33.09 -2.78
CA PRO A 198 -15.50 32.42 -1.73
C PRO A 198 -15.81 32.95 -0.33
N LYS A 199 -15.94 32.07 0.63
CA LYS A 199 -16.14 32.32 2.06
C LYS A 199 -15.13 31.55 2.87
N VAL A 200 -14.46 32.23 3.81
CA VAL A 200 -13.55 31.61 4.77
C VAL A 200 -14.07 31.88 6.17
N VAL A 201 -14.22 30.82 6.95
CA VAL A 201 -14.65 30.86 8.35
C VAL A 201 -13.49 30.37 9.21
N PHE A 202 -13.09 31.15 10.21
CA PHE A 202 -12.00 30.86 11.14
C PHE A 202 -12.56 30.34 12.46
N SER A 203 -11.84 29.40 13.10
CA SER A 203 -12.19 28.89 14.44
C SER A 203 -11.93 29.90 15.56
N SER A 204 -10.96 30.78 15.38
CA SER A 204 -10.64 31.90 16.26
C SER A 204 -10.31 33.14 15.42
N GLU A 205 -10.35 34.32 16.02
CA GLU A 205 -10.03 35.57 15.32
C GLU A 205 -8.61 35.52 14.76
N PRO A 206 -8.42 35.65 13.40
CA PRO A 206 -7.11 35.51 12.80
C PRO A 206 -6.22 36.72 13.11
N ASN A 207 -4.96 36.46 13.41
CA ASN A 207 -3.93 37.51 13.51
C ASN A 207 -3.31 37.71 12.12
N ILE A 208 -3.57 38.87 11.48
CA ILE A 208 -3.02 39.19 10.17
C ILE A 208 -1.60 39.74 10.33
N TYR A 209 -0.61 39.00 9.76
CA TYR A 209 0.80 39.43 9.76
C TYR A 209 1.27 39.99 8.42
N TYR A 210 0.53 39.71 7.31
CA TYR A 210 0.84 40.23 5.97
C TYR A 210 -0.43 40.60 5.21
N LYS A 211 -0.36 41.63 4.41
CA LYS A 211 -1.39 42.01 3.43
C LYS A 211 -0.75 42.66 2.22
N SER A 212 -1.06 42.14 1.00
CA SER A 212 -0.61 42.75 -0.26
C SER A 212 -1.22 44.17 -0.45
N PRO A 213 -0.58 45.06 -1.23
CA PRO A 213 -1.07 46.39 -1.46
C PRO A 213 -2.49 46.48 -2.08
N ASP A 214 -2.83 45.49 -2.90
CA ASP A 214 -4.16 45.37 -3.51
C ASP A 214 -5.16 44.56 -2.66
N GLY A 215 -4.69 43.99 -1.55
CA GLY A 215 -5.47 43.21 -0.60
C GLY A 215 -5.83 41.80 -1.05
N SER A 216 -5.40 41.34 -2.21
CA SER A 216 -5.67 39.97 -2.72
C SER A 216 -4.96 38.86 -1.94
N VAL A 217 -3.77 39.15 -1.36
CA VAL A 217 -3.00 38.20 -0.54
C VAL A 217 -3.05 38.61 0.93
N ILE A 218 -3.44 37.66 1.79
CA ILE A 218 -3.45 37.83 3.23
C ILE A 218 -2.64 36.70 3.88
N GLY A 219 -1.60 37.08 4.68
CA GLY A 219 -0.94 36.18 5.60
C GLY A 219 -1.56 36.30 6.99
N LEU A 220 -1.99 35.20 7.57
CA LEU A 220 -2.68 35.18 8.85
C LEU A 220 -2.29 33.97 9.71
N SER A 221 -2.47 34.11 11.02
CA SER A 221 -2.25 33.02 11.99
C SER A 221 -3.56 32.71 12.72
N VAL A 222 -3.89 31.42 12.80
CA VAL A 222 -5.03 30.89 13.56
C VAL A 222 -4.49 29.76 14.44
N ASN A 223 -4.76 29.79 15.76
CA ASN A 223 -4.31 28.78 16.71
C ASN A 223 -2.81 28.45 16.60
N ASP A 224 -1.98 29.51 16.50
CA ASP A 224 -0.51 29.44 16.32
C ASP A 224 -0.01 28.78 15.02
N ARG A 225 -0.92 28.48 14.08
CA ARG A 225 -0.56 28.02 12.73
C ARG A 225 -0.69 29.15 11.72
N HIS A 226 0.14 29.12 10.68
CA HIS A 226 0.27 30.21 9.73
C HIS A 226 -0.30 29.82 8.37
N TYR A 227 -1.11 30.69 7.78
CA TYR A 227 -1.76 30.46 6.50
C TYR A 227 -1.58 31.64 5.55
N GLY A 228 -1.40 31.34 4.28
CA GLY A 228 -1.56 32.29 3.19
C GLY A 228 -2.93 32.10 2.54
N VAL A 229 -3.65 33.18 2.34
CA VAL A 229 -4.92 33.22 1.61
C VAL A 229 -4.71 34.05 0.36
N PHE A 230 -4.90 33.45 -0.82
CA PHE A 230 -4.60 34.05 -2.12
C PHE A 230 -5.88 34.06 -2.96
N ALA A 231 -6.41 35.27 -3.18
CA ALA A 231 -7.61 35.53 -4.00
C ALA A 231 -7.23 36.21 -5.30
N PRO A 232 -8.14 36.28 -6.30
CA PRO A 232 -7.89 37.01 -7.53
C PRO A 232 -7.49 38.48 -7.29
N SER A 233 -6.60 38.99 -8.12
CA SER A 233 -6.17 40.39 -8.06
C SER A 233 -7.38 41.33 -8.05
N GLY A 234 -7.37 42.31 -7.14
CA GLY A 234 -8.47 43.27 -6.97
C GLY A 234 -9.66 42.76 -6.16
N THR A 235 -9.55 41.60 -5.49
CA THR A 235 -10.55 41.09 -4.56
C THR A 235 -10.73 42.04 -3.37
N MET A 236 -11.98 42.35 -3.04
CA MET A 236 -12.32 43.07 -1.81
C MET A 236 -12.81 42.11 -0.73
N TRP A 237 -12.16 42.17 0.44
CA TRP A 237 -12.58 41.35 1.58
C TRP A 237 -13.64 42.10 2.39
N LYS A 238 -14.80 41.48 2.54
CA LYS A 238 -15.88 41.94 3.41
C LYS A 238 -15.93 41.05 4.64
N LEU A 239 -15.84 41.65 5.82
CA LEU A 239 -15.97 40.98 7.09
C LEU A 239 -17.47 40.96 7.49
N GLU A 240 -18.08 39.78 7.51
CA GLU A 240 -19.41 39.61 8.13
C GLU A 240 -19.33 39.54 9.66
N SER A 241 -18.19 39.06 10.17
CA SER A 241 -17.82 39.07 11.59
C SER A 241 -16.28 38.95 11.69
N PRO A 242 -15.68 39.07 12.87
CA PRO A 242 -14.24 38.82 13.07
C PRO A 242 -13.79 37.44 12.59
N LEU A 243 -14.70 36.46 12.52
CA LEU A 243 -14.43 35.07 12.14
C LEU A 243 -14.86 34.74 10.71
N VAL A 244 -15.53 35.63 9.97
CA VAL A 244 -16.12 35.31 8.65
C VAL A 244 -15.71 36.32 7.62
N TYR A 245 -14.92 35.90 6.65
CA TYR A 245 -14.41 36.70 5.55
C TYR A 245 -15.05 36.27 4.22
N LEU A 246 -15.63 37.21 3.49
CA LEU A 246 -16.14 37.01 2.12
C LEU A 246 -15.17 37.66 1.14
N ALA A 247 -14.79 36.93 0.11
CA ALA A 247 -14.01 37.47 -1.00
C ALA A 247 -14.96 37.97 -2.11
N GLU A 248 -15.22 39.28 -2.17
CA GLU A 248 -16.00 39.89 -3.27
C GLU A 248 -15.06 40.13 -4.45
N THR A 249 -15.11 39.24 -5.43
CA THR A 249 -14.32 39.34 -6.66
C THR A 249 -15.18 39.70 -7.85
N THR A 250 -14.63 40.48 -8.80
CA THR A 250 -15.24 40.80 -10.09
C THR A 250 -14.97 39.77 -11.18
N HIS A 251 -14.17 38.72 -10.89
CA HIS A 251 -13.90 37.63 -11.81
C HIS A 251 -15.18 36.84 -12.10
N ASN A 252 -15.39 36.47 -13.37
CA ASN A 252 -16.54 35.67 -13.78
C ASN A 252 -16.50 34.25 -13.22
N GLN A 253 -15.31 33.74 -12.94
CA GLN A 253 -15.05 32.47 -12.28
C GLN A 253 -14.19 32.74 -11.04
N PRO A 254 -14.80 32.90 -9.86
CA PRO A 254 -14.05 33.09 -8.62
C PRO A 254 -13.18 31.90 -8.29
N TYR A 255 -12.03 32.13 -7.69
CA TYR A 255 -11.15 31.11 -7.19
C TYR A 255 -10.45 31.58 -5.90
N LEU A 256 -9.85 30.65 -5.19
CA LEU A 256 -9.09 30.90 -3.98
C LEU A 256 -8.03 29.81 -3.83
N SER A 257 -6.85 30.12 -3.36
CA SER A 257 -5.97 29.12 -2.79
C SER A 257 -5.61 29.43 -1.34
N ILE A 258 -5.44 28.37 -0.55
CA ILE A 258 -4.98 28.42 0.83
C ILE A 258 -3.67 27.67 0.91
N ALA A 259 -2.64 28.25 1.52
CA ALA A 259 -1.41 27.55 1.81
C ALA A 259 -1.15 27.47 3.31
N LEU A 260 -0.70 26.31 3.80
CA LEU A 260 -0.04 26.22 5.09
C LEU A 260 1.35 26.83 4.94
N MET A 261 1.64 27.84 5.74
CA MET A 261 2.93 28.54 5.72
C MET A 261 3.87 27.91 6.76
N PRO A 262 5.15 27.68 6.42
CA PRO A 262 6.12 27.15 7.39
C PRO A 262 6.47 28.14 8.50
N ASP A 263 6.23 29.43 8.28
CA ASP A 263 6.46 30.53 9.20
C ASP A 263 5.57 31.74 8.84
N ASN A 264 5.68 32.82 9.61
CA ASN A 264 4.91 34.08 9.40
C ASN A 264 5.79 35.23 8.86
N HIS A 265 6.86 34.94 8.13
CA HIS A 265 7.70 35.96 7.53
C HIS A 265 7.14 36.44 6.18
N SER A 266 7.30 37.76 5.92
CA SER A 266 6.84 38.38 4.68
C SER A 266 7.50 37.77 3.43
N GLU A 267 8.80 37.46 3.52
CA GLU A 267 9.56 36.84 2.40
C GLU A 267 9.04 35.44 2.06
N THR A 268 8.61 34.68 3.08
CA THR A 268 8.04 33.34 2.86
C THR A 268 6.72 33.42 2.11
N ILE A 269 5.79 34.30 2.55
CA ILE A 269 4.50 34.43 1.85
C ILE A 269 4.66 35.01 0.44
N GLU A 270 5.63 35.88 0.20
CA GLU A 270 5.96 36.38 -1.14
C GLU A 270 6.46 35.26 -2.05
N THR A 271 7.33 34.37 -1.55
CA THR A 271 7.76 33.16 -2.27
C THR A 271 6.60 32.24 -2.60
N PHE A 272 5.72 31.96 -1.63
CA PHE A 272 4.55 31.10 -1.87
C PHE A 272 3.54 31.75 -2.82
N SER A 273 3.41 33.08 -2.85
CA SER A 273 2.55 33.81 -3.76
C SER A 273 2.91 33.58 -5.23
N GLU A 274 4.17 33.30 -5.55
CA GLU A 274 4.59 33.00 -6.92
C GLU A 274 3.92 31.73 -7.47
N TYR A 275 3.54 30.78 -6.60
CA TYR A 275 2.96 29.48 -6.95
C TYR A 275 1.47 29.35 -6.58
N ALA A 276 0.95 30.23 -5.76
CA ALA A 276 -0.42 30.16 -5.23
C ALA A 276 -1.51 30.20 -6.30
N TYR A 277 -1.22 30.77 -7.47
CA TYR A 277 -2.12 30.88 -8.62
C TYR A 277 -1.87 29.80 -9.68
N SER A 278 -0.96 28.87 -9.44
CA SER A 278 -0.65 27.72 -10.31
C SER A 278 -1.39 26.50 -9.79
N PHE A 279 -2.64 26.32 -10.21
CA PHE A 279 -3.54 25.30 -9.70
C PHE A 279 -3.17 23.92 -10.24
N ILE A 280 -3.09 22.93 -9.38
CA ILE A 280 -2.88 21.53 -9.77
C ILE A 280 -4.13 21.04 -10.51
N THR A 281 -3.95 20.45 -11.69
CA THR A 281 -5.01 19.87 -12.52
C THR A 281 -4.85 18.38 -12.76
N ASP A 282 -3.64 17.85 -12.63
CA ASP A 282 -3.37 16.40 -12.67
C ASP A 282 -2.01 16.08 -12.02
N THR A 283 -1.87 14.85 -11.54
CA THR A 283 -0.63 14.30 -10.99
C THR A 283 -0.41 12.91 -11.52
N THR A 284 0.84 12.60 -11.89
CA THR A 284 1.20 11.26 -12.40
C THR A 284 2.53 10.79 -11.82
N VAL A 285 2.65 9.48 -11.64
CA VAL A 285 3.90 8.80 -11.29
C VAL A 285 4.33 7.91 -12.44
N GLU A 286 5.61 7.95 -12.78
CA GLU A 286 6.22 7.07 -13.78
C GLU A 286 7.43 6.39 -13.15
N TRP A 287 7.72 5.15 -13.55
CA TRP A 287 8.89 4.44 -13.07
C TRP A 287 9.64 3.74 -14.22
N SER A 288 10.92 3.52 -13.98
CA SER A 288 11.75 2.71 -14.85
C SER A 288 12.73 1.87 -14.02
N TYR A 289 12.97 0.64 -14.46
CA TYR A 289 13.97 -0.26 -13.87
C TYR A 289 15.13 -0.48 -14.83
N ASP A 290 16.36 -0.11 -14.39
CA ASP A 290 17.62 -0.44 -15.08
C ASP A 290 18.19 -1.72 -14.50
N GLU A 291 17.95 -2.87 -15.17
CA GLU A 291 18.40 -4.20 -14.74
C GLU A 291 19.93 -4.27 -14.63
N THR A 292 20.67 -3.51 -15.44
CA THR A 292 22.15 -3.56 -15.45
C THR A 292 22.77 -2.86 -14.25
N LYS A 293 22.07 -1.88 -13.68
CA LYS A 293 22.48 -1.11 -12.50
C LYS A 293 21.65 -1.43 -11.27
N SER A 294 20.66 -2.32 -11.42
CA SER A 294 19.70 -2.65 -10.36
C SER A 294 19.07 -1.40 -9.71
N ARG A 295 18.64 -0.43 -10.54
CA ARG A 295 18.11 0.87 -10.09
C ARG A 295 16.68 1.07 -10.56
N VAL A 296 15.85 1.58 -9.63
CA VAL A 296 14.51 2.08 -9.90
C VAL A 296 14.57 3.61 -9.85
N VAL A 297 14.14 4.25 -10.92
CA VAL A 297 13.93 5.71 -10.96
C VAL A 297 12.43 5.94 -11.00
N THR A 298 11.93 6.77 -10.09
CA THR A 298 10.52 7.17 -10.03
C THR A 298 10.44 8.66 -10.27
N THR A 299 9.62 9.08 -11.25
CA THR A 299 9.36 10.48 -11.59
C THR A 299 7.95 10.85 -11.15
N PHE A 300 7.83 11.86 -10.32
CA PHE A 300 6.56 12.45 -9.87
C PHE A 300 6.30 13.72 -10.68
N ASN A 301 5.21 13.73 -11.44
CA ASN A 301 4.84 14.84 -12.30
C ASN A 301 3.58 15.54 -11.79
N VAL A 302 3.55 16.87 -11.96
CA VAL A 302 2.36 17.67 -11.74
C VAL A 302 2.06 18.52 -12.96
N VAL A 303 0.79 18.55 -13.35
CA VAL A 303 0.26 19.47 -14.36
C VAL A 303 -0.43 20.61 -13.62
N THR A 304 -0.11 21.84 -14.00
CA THR A 304 -0.72 23.02 -13.39
C THR A 304 -1.31 23.95 -14.45
N GLU A 305 -2.40 24.65 -14.07
CA GLU A 305 -3.01 25.74 -14.83
C GLU A 305 -2.84 27.06 -14.07
N ALA A 306 -2.34 28.08 -14.75
CA ALA A 306 -2.15 29.39 -14.15
C ALA A 306 -3.49 30.18 -14.17
N MET A 307 -4.04 30.45 -12.99
CA MET A 307 -5.23 31.29 -12.82
C MET A 307 -4.88 32.78 -13.05
N GLU A 308 -3.68 33.18 -12.66
CA GLU A 308 -3.06 34.48 -12.97
C GLU A 308 -1.57 34.30 -13.26
N GLY A 309 -1.01 35.25 -14.04
CA GLY A 309 0.40 35.21 -14.40
C GLY A 309 0.74 34.10 -15.40
N THR A 310 1.95 33.58 -15.32
CA THR A 310 2.49 32.54 -16.23
C THR A 310 3.31 31.46 -15.52
N THR A 311 3.32 31.46 -14.19
CA THR A 311 4.06 30.49 -13.37
C THR A 311 3.53 29.09 -13.63
N LYS A 312 4.43 28.14 -13.79
CA LYS A 312 4.16 26.70 -13.93
C LYS A 312 4.83 25.96 -12.79
N GLY A 313 4.19 24.85 -12.41
CA GLY A 313 4.66 24.05 -11.29
C GLY A 313 4.18 24.60 -9.94
N THR A 314 4.57 23.93 -8.88
CA THR A 314 4.15 24.24 -7.50
C THR A 314 5.26 23.94 -6.51
N ILE A 315 5.01 24.16 -5.23
CA ILE A 315 5.87 23.71 -4.13
C ILE A 315 5.38 22.35 -3.66
N PHE A 316 6.30 21.39 -3.51
CA PHE A 316 6.06 20.07 -2.94
C PHE A 316 6.81 19.93 -1.61
N ALA A 317 6.19 19.32 -0.61
CA ALA A 317 6.85 18.85 0.60
C ALA A 317 7.07 17.34 0.50
N LEU A 318 8.31 16.94 0.34
CA LEU A 318 8.74 15.55 0.16
C LEU A 318 8.88 14.85 1.51
N PHE A 319 8.37 13.63 1.59
CA PHE A 319 8.59 12.75 2.75
C PHE A 319 10.05 12.26 2.83
N PRO A 320 10.53 11.74 3.99
CA PRO A 320 11.90 11.25 4.17
C PRO A 320 12.36 10.26 3.11
N HIS A 321 11.57 9.25 2.75
CA HIS A 321 11.92 8.29 1.69
C HIS A 321 12.13 8.95 0.31
N GLN A 322 11.53 10.12 0.08
CA GLN A 322 11.70 10.88 -1.17
C GLN A 322 12.91 11.81 -1.09
N TRP A 323 12.97 12.71 -0.08
CA TRP A 323 14.03 13.70 -0.05
C TRP A 323 15.43 13.12 0.27
N LYS A 324 15.51 11.96 0.92
CA LYS A 324 16.78 11.22 1.09
C LYS A 324 17.28 10.60 -0.21
N ASN A 325 16.40 10.39 -1.20
CA ASN A 325 16.69 9.67 -2.46
C ASN A 325 16.50 10.53 -3.73
N THR A 326 16.37 11.85 -3.59
CA THR A 326 16.27 12.77 -4.73
C THR A 326 17.54 13.58 -4.91
N SER A 327 17.81 14.00 -6.16
CA SER A 327 18.84 14.99 -6.48
C SER A 327 18.30 16.42 -6.62
N ALA A 328 16.99 16.62 -6.39
CA ALA A 328 16.35 17.93 -6.49
C ALA A 328 16.92 18.90 -5.44
N SER A 329 17.02 20.19 -5.80
CA SER A 329 17.46 21.24 -4.87
C SER A 329 16.37 21.53 -3.85
N LEU A 330 16.64 21.25 -2.57
CA LEU A 330 15.73 21.51 -1.49
C LEU A 330 15.67 23.02 -1.16
N LEU A 331 14.45 23.51 -0.89
CA LEU A 331 14.22 24.84 -0.31
C LEU A 331 14.46 24.82 1.22
N PRO A 332 14.60 25.98 1.86
CA PRO A 332 14.82 26.05 3.32
C PRO A 332 13.57 25.74 4.16
N TYR A 333 12.41 25.58 3.51
CA TYR A 333 11.13 25.38 4.19
C TYR A 333 10.88 23.90 4.50
N THR A 334 10.41 23.64 5.72
CA THR A 334 10.13 22.29 6.21
C THR A 334 8.78 22.22 6.92
N TYR A 335 8.21 21.02 6.98
CA TYR A 335 7.00 20.74 7.75
C TYR A 335 7.20 19.49 8.60
N SER A 336 6.52 19.45 9.74
CA SER A 336 6.40 18.23 10.54
C SER A 336 5.28 17.36 9.99
N SER A 337 5.49 16.07 9.94
CA SER A 337 4.47 15.09 9.58
C SER A 337 4.58 13.84 10.45
N PRO A 338 3.58 12.95 10.44
CA PRO A 338 3.67 11.65 11.10
C PRO A 338 4.78 10.74 10.54
N ARG A 339 5.34 11.08 9.39
CA ARG A 339 6.44 10.35 8.72
C ARG A 339 7.81 11.00 8.97
N GLY A 340 7.90 11.96 9.91
CA GLY A 340 9.09 12.75 10.14
C GLY A 340 9.06 14.10 9.41
N THR A 341 10.23 14.72 9.27
CA THR A 341 10.36 16.05 8.67
C THR A 341 10.22 15.98 7.16
N MET A 342 9.24 16.70 6.60
CA MET A 342 9.12 16.95 5.17
C MET A 342 10.01 18.13 4.75
N LYS A 343 10.62 18.04 3.57
CA LYS A 343 11.46 19.09 2.96
C LYS A 343 10.90 19.51 1.62
N THR A 344 10.92 20.81 1.33
CA THR A 344 10.26 21.35 0.15
C THR A 344 11.18 21.45 -1.06
N VAL A 345 10.59 21.23 -2.24
CA VAL A 345 11.14 21.50 -3.56
C VAL A 345 10.14 22.28 -4.40
N VAL A 346 10.58 22.87 -5.49
CA VAL A 346 9.72 23.59 -6.44
C VAL A 346 9.92 23.04 -7.84
N GLY A 347 8.84 22.94 -8.61
CA GLY A 347 8.90 22.50 -10.01
C GLY A 347 7.60 21.95 -10.55
N THR A 348 7.69 21.33 -11.72
CA THR A 348 6.63 20.54 -12.35
C THR A 348 6.88 19.04 -12.18
N SER A 349 8.03 18.64 -11.63
CA SER A 349 8.38 17.25 -11.36
C SER A 349 9.57 17.16 -10.41
N PHE A 350 9.75 15.99 -9.81
CA PHE A 350 10.99 15.57 -9.15
C PHE A 350 11.17 14.05 -9.32
N ASP A 351 12.41 13.59 -9.20
CA ASP A 351 12.75 12.18 -9.31
C ASP A 351 13.27 11.63 -7.97
N THR A 352 13.01 10.35 -7.71
CA THR A 352 13.73 9.55 -6.71
C THR A 352 14.49 8.41 -7.39
N THR A 353 15.61 7.99 -6.81
CA THR A 353 16.40 6.86 -7.30
C THR A 353 16.70 5.90 -6.16
N LEU A 354 16.21 4.67 -6.27
CA LEU A 354 16.42 3.60 -5.30
C LEU A 354 17.20 2.43 -5.91
N ILE A 355 17.90 1.69 -5.06
CA ILE A 355 18.60 0.46 -5.47
C ILE A 355 17.69 -0.73 -5.19
N TYR A 356 17.36 -1.48 -6.23
CA TYR A 356 16.73 -2.78 -6.07
C TYR A 356 17.81 -3.82 -5.67
N ARG A 357 17.60 -4.51 -4.55
CA ARG A 357 18.58 -5.43 -3.96
C ARG A 357 18.28 -6.90 -4.22
N GLY A 358 17.42 -7.17 -5.22
CA GLY A 358 17.03 -8.52 -5.60
C GLY A 358 16.06 -9.18 -4.63
N ILE A 359 15.41 -10.21 -5.14
CA ILE A 359 14.68 -11.23 -4.38
C ILE A 359 15.01 -12.59 -4.96
N LEU A 360 14.63 -13.65 -4.29
CA LEU A 360 14.70 -15.02 -4.82
C LEU A 360 13.31 -15.67 -4.75
N PRO A 361 12.96 -16.62 -5.65
CA PRO A 361 11.75 -17.41 -5.49
C PRO A 361 11.79 -18.33 -4.27
N TYR A 362 12.98 -18.80 -3.92
CA TYR A 362 13.29 -19.66 -2.77
C TYR A 362 14.78 -19.62 -2.45
N LEU A 363 15.17 -20.07 -1.26
CA LEU A 363 16.58 -20.23 -0.89
C LEU A 363 17.13 -21.63 -1.32
N PRO A 364 18.43 -21.75 -1.63
CA PRO A 364 19.04 -23.05 -1.86
C PRO A 364 19.16 -23.84 -0.55
N ASN A 365 19.27 -25.18 -0.62
CA ASN A 365 19.55 -26.02 0.56
C ASN A 365 21.06 -26.00 0.84
N VAL A 366 21.56 -24.94 1.50
CA VAL A 366 22.98 -24.81 1.86
C VAL A 366 23.21 -25.41 3.25
N GLU A 367 24.09 -26.41 3.34
CA GLU A 367 24.51 -27.06 4.61
C GLU A 367 23.38 -27.63 5.51
N ALA A 368 22.12 -27.65 5.04
CA ALA A 368 21.04 -28.32 5.75
C ALA A 368 21.31 -29.84 5.81
N ASP A 369 21.11 -30.49 6.98
CA ASP A 369 21.21 -31.94 7.10
C ASP A 369 20.11 -32.64 6.28
N PRO A 370 20.45 -33.38 5.20
CA PRO A 370 19.44 -33.99 4.35
C PRO A 370 18.59 -35.03 5.08
N SER A 371 19.15 -35.75 6.09
CA SER A 371 18.42 -36.78 6.83
C SER A 371 17.35 -36.14 7.71
N TYR A 372 17.70 -35.06 8.39
CA TYR A 372 16.75 -34.31 9.22
C TYR A 372 15.69 -33.60 8.37
N MET A 373 16.10 -32.97 7.27
CA MET A 373 15.18 -32.35 6.34
C MET A 373 14.17 -33.34 5.74
N ASN A 374 14.64 -34.56 5.34
CA ASN A 374 13.75 -35.60 4.84
C ASN A 374 12.69 -35.98 5.88
N LYS A 375 13.09 -36.14 7.15
CA LYS A 375 12.13 -36.42 8.24
C LYS A 375 11.09 -35.31 8.37
N LEU A 376 11.50 -34.03 8.37
CA LEU A 376 10.57 -32.91 8.46
C LEU A 376 9.59 -32.88 7.27
N VAL A 377 10.06 -33.21 6.07
CA VAL A 377 9.23 -33.33 4.88
C VAL A 377 8.26 -34.51 4.98
N ASP A 378 8.71 -35.67 5.49
CA ASP A 378 7.82 -36.83 5.72
C ASP A 378 6.70 -36.50 6.71
N ASP A 379 7.04 -35.83 7.83
CA ASP A 379 6.09 -35.39 8.83
C ASP A 379 5.07 -34.38 8.21
N PHE A 380 5.56 -33.43 7.39
CA PHE A 380 4.72 -32.46 6.70
C PHE A 380 3.74 -33.10 5.70
N LEU A 381 4.23 -34.06 4.88
CA LEU A 381 3.41 -34.74 3.88
C LEU A 381 2.37 -35.68 4.53
N ALA A 382 2.68 -36.25 5.68
CA ALA A 382 1.72 -37.07 6.44
C ALA A 382 0.50 -36.25 6.91
N ASP A 383 0.71 -34.96 7.20
CA ASP A 383 -0.34 -34.03 7.61
C ASP A 383 -1.04 -33.32 6.42
N LEU A 384 -0.56 -33.53 5.17
CA LEU A 384 -1.05 -32.85 3.97
C LEU A 384 -2.58 -32.93 3.78
N PRO A 385 -3.27 -34.06 4.03
CA PRO A 385 -4.73 -34.12 3.95
C PRO A 385 -5.44 -33.25 5.00
N LEU A 386 -4.78 -32.90 6.09
CA LEU A 386 -5.30 -32.06 7.18
C LEU A 386 -4.99 -30.57 6.98
N ILE A 387 -4.27 -30.21 5.92
CA ILE A 387 -3.84 -28.85 5.59
C ILE A 387 -4.99 -28.00 5.04
N LYS A 388 -6.18 -28.54 4.86
CA LYS A 388 -7.35 -27.73 4.51
C LYS A 388 -7.68 -26.78 5.67
N PRO A 389 -8.02 -25.51 5.38
CA PRO A 389 -8.52 -24.62 6.41
C PRO A 389 -9.63 -25.33 7.20
N SER A 390 -9.62 -25.19 8.54
CA SER A 390 -10.78 -25.62 9.31
C SER A 390 -12.00 -24.77 8.90
N PRO A 391 -13.22 -25.20 9.10
CA PRO A 391 -14.39 -24.35 8.83
C PRO A 391 -14.36 -23.00 9.55
N GLU A 392 -13.54 -22.89 10.63
CA GLU A 392 -13.32 -21.66 11.39
C GLU A 392 -12.26 -20.73 10.77
N ALA A 393 -11.43 -21.26 9.85
CA ALA A 393 -10.38 -20.54 9.10
C ALA A 393 -10.66 -20.62 7.58
N GLU A 394 -11.91 -20.52 7.18
CA GLU A 394 -12.33 -20.53 5.78
C GLU A 394 -12.24 -19.11 5.19
N GLY A 395 -11.92 -19.00 3.90
CA GLY A 395 -11.88 -17.75 3.17
C GLY A 395 -10.57 -17.49 2.45
N THR A 396 -10.60 -16.46 1.61
CA THR A 396 -9.50 -16.13 0.66
C THR A 396 -8.14 -15.97 1.32
N TYR A 397 -8.07 -15.35 2.50
CA TYR A 397 -6.84 -15.19 3.25
C TYR A 397 -6.25 -16.53 3.70
N TRP A 398 -7.06 -17.37 4.34
CA TRP A 398 -6.61 -18.64 4.90
C TRP A 398 -6.25 -19.68 3.82
N TYR A 399 -7.02 -19.69 2.71
CA TYR A 399 -6.63 -20.48 1.53
C TYR A 399 -5.29 -19.99 0.97
N GLY A 400 -5.12 -18.67 0.85
CA GLY A 400 -3.87 -18.05 0.40
C GLY A 400 -2.67 -18.43 1.26
N LYS A 401 -2.79 -18.28 2.59
CA LYS A 401 -1.72 -18.72 3.54
C LYS A 401 -1.37 -20.19 3.36
N ASN A 402 -2.36 -21.05 3.16
CA ASN A 402 -2.13 -22.47 2.92
C ASN A 402 -1.37 -22.73 1.61
N TYR A 403 -1.73 -22.03 0.51
CA TYR A 403 -0.99 -22.13 -0.75
C TYR A 403 0.44 -21.61 -0.60
N GLY A 404 0.64 -20.50 0.09
CA GLY A 404 1.98 -19.95 0.40
C GLY A 404 2.85 -20.94 1.12
N ARG A 405 2.32 -21.59 2.18
CA ARG A 405 3.01 -22.64 2.94
C ARG A 405 3.41 -23.84 2.06
N LEU A 406 2.50 -24.32 1.21
CA LEU A 406 2.78 -25.43 0.28
C LEU A 406 3.85 -25.00 -0.75
N ALA A 407 3.73 -23.80 -1.28
CA ALA A 407 4.66 -23.24 -2.25
C ALA A 407 6.08 -23.06 -1.69
N GLN A 408 6.24 -22.76 -0.39
CA GLN A 408 7.56 -22.69 0.27
C GLN A 408 8.22 -24.07 0.42
N VAL A 409 7.43 -25.14 0.66
CA VAL A 409 7.96 -26.50 0.82
C VAL A 409 8.29 -27.14 -0.54
N LEU A 410 7.59 -26.78 -1.61
CA LEU A 410 7.79 -27.35 -2.95
C LEU A 410 9.26 -27.33 -3.40
N PRO A 411 9.99 -26.20 -3.42
CA PRO A 411 11.39 -26.17 -3.83
C PRO A 411 12.32 -26.90 -2.86
N ILE A 412 11.97 -27.05 -1.60
CA ILE A 412 12.75 -27.86 -0.63
C ILE A 412 12.72 -29.32 -1.05
N VAL A 413 11.53 -29.84 -1.34
CA VAL A 413 11.29 -31.22 -1.77
C VAL A 413 11.99 -31.52 -3.10
N GLN A 414 11.93 -30.59 -4.06
CA GLN A 414 12.63 -30.69 -5.34
C GLN A 414 14.15 -30.76 -5.18
N GLN A 415 14.72 -29.88 -4.33
CA GLN A 415 16.16 -29.88 -4.06
C GLN A 415 16.66 -31.14 -3.33
N LEU A 416 15.77 -31.87 -2.66
CA LEU A 416 16.05 -33.22 -2.09
C LEU A 416 15.94 -34.32 -3.15
N GLY A 417 15.53 -34.01 -4.41
CA GLY A 417 15.33 -35.00 -5.47
C GLY A 417 14.06 -35.84 -5.30
N ARG A 418 13.10 -35.40 -4.49
CA ARG A 418 11.83 -36.07 -4.18
C ARG A 418 10.73 -35.66 -5.14
N GLU A 419 10.87 -35.97 -6.42
CA GLU A 419 9.97 -35.45 -7.47
C GLU A 419 8.53 -35.96 -7.35
N GLU A 420 8.30 -37.17 -6.87
CA GLU A 420 6.95 -37.72 -6.64
C GLU A 420 6.22 -36.91 -5.56
N ASP A 421 6.90 -36.54 -4.49
CA ASP A 421 6.35 -35.70 -3.42
C ASP A 421 6.12 -34.24 -3.88
N ALA A 422 7.03 -33.73 -4.71
CA ALA A 422 6.86 -32.41 -5.35
C ALA A 422 5.58 -32.36 -6.19
N GLU A 423 5.29 -33.44 -6.96
CA GLU A 423 4.04 -33.52 -7.75
C GLU A 423 2.79 -33.61 -6.86
N VAL A 424 2.87 -34.25 -5.70
CA VAL A 424 1.76 -34.24 -4.72
C VAL A 424 1.46 -32.82 -4.26
N ILE A 425 2.49 -32.03 -3.92
CA ILE A 425 2.31 -30.63 -3.50
C ILE A 425 1.78 -29.77 -4.66
N ARG A 426 2.37 -29.87 -5.86
CA ARG A 426 1.90 -29.16 -7.06
C ARG A 426 0.42 -29.45 -7.34
N THR A 427 0.05 -30.71 -7.30
CA THR A 427 -1.34 -31.14 -7.54
C THR A 427 -2.27 -30.60 -6.46
N ALA A 428 -1.87 -30.56 -5.20
CA ALA A 428 -2.68 -30.00 -4.12
C ALA A 428 -2.96 -28.50 -4.34
N ILE A 429 -1.95 -27.71 -4.70
CA ILE A 429 -2.13 -26.28 -4.98
C ILE A 429 -3.01 -26.08 -6.22
N ARG A 430 -2.69 -26.74 -7.36
CA ARG A 430 -3.42 -26.60 -8.63
C ARG A 430 -4.88 -26.97 -8.48
N SER A 431 -5.18 -28.15 -7.99
CA SER A 431 -6.56 -28.66 -7.95
C SER A 431 -7.46 -27.80 -7.05
N ASP A 432 -6.93 -27.23 -5.99
CA ASP A 432 -7.71 -26.37 -5.11
C ASP A 432 -7.90 -24.94 -5.68
N MET A 433 -6.90 -24.37 -6.36
CA MET A 433 -7.04 -23.11 -7.10
C MET A 433 -8.01 -23.27 -8.29
N GLU A 434 -7.90 -24.35 -9.06
CA GLU A 434 -8.81 -24.67 -10.16
C GLU A 434 -10.26 -24.78 -9.69
N ALA A 435 -10.51 -25.44 -8.56
CA ALA A 435 -11.82 -25.53 -7.94
C ALA A 435 -12.34 -24.13 -7.52
N ALA A 436 -11.47 -23.28 -6.97
CA ALA A 436 -11.84 -21.90 -6.58
C ALA A 436 -12.22 -21.02 -7.79
N PHE A 437 -11.64 -21.28 -8.95
CA PHE A 437 -11.86 -20.53 -10.18
C PHE A 437 -12.94 -21.13 -11.11
N SER A 438 -13.57 -22.25 -10.75
CA SER A 438 -14.37 -23.04 -11.71
C SER A 438 -15.85 -22.74 -11.72
N ASP A 439 -16.42 -22.03 -10.76
CA ASP A 439 -17.90 -21.84 -10.61
C ASP A 439 -18.72 -23.16 -10.59
N GLN A 440 -18.08 -24.31 -10.38
CA GLN A 440 -18.73 -25.64 -10.44
C GLN A 440 -19.13 -26.21 -9.07
N THR A 441 -18.77 -25.56 -8.00
CA THR A 441 -18.96 -26.04 -6.64
C THR A 441 -20.21 -25.43 -6.02
N ASP A 442 -21.41 -25.80 -6.44
CA ASP A 442 -22.71 -25.47 -5.81
C ASP A 442 -22.82 -24.00 -5.26
N GLY A 443 -22.08 -23.07 -5.86
CA GLY A 443 -22.03 -21.65 -5.45
C GLY A 443 -21.28 -21.38 -4.15
N GLN A 444 -20.50 -22.32 -3.61
CA GLN A 444 -19.74 -22.13 -2.37
C GLN A 444 -18.40 -21.41 -2.56
N ARG A 445 -17.74 -21.58 -3.72
CA ARG A 445 -16.49 -20.90 -4.08
C ARG A 445 -16.67 -20.28 -5.46
N ILE A 446 -16.59 -18.98 -5.54
CA ILE A 446 -16.76 -18.21 -6.80
C ILE A 446 -15.79 -17.04 -6.85
N ALA A 447 -15.47 -16.63 -8.07
CA ALA A 447 -14.84 -15.35 -8.38
C ALA A 447 -15.91 -14.39 -8.91
N TYR A 448 -16.04 -13.21 -8.32
CA TYR A 448 -17.00 -12.18 -8.72
C TYR A 448 -16.27 -10.88 -9.08
N TYR A 449 -16.60 -10.31 -10.22
CA TYR A 449 -16.12 -8.99 -10.65
C TYR A 449 -17.23 -7.95 -10.46
N ASP A 450 -16.92 -6.91 -9.66
CA ASP A 450 -17.78 -5.74 -9.48
C ASP A 450 -17.33 -4.62 -10.41
N PRO A 451 -18.09 -4.25 -11.44
CA PRO A 451 -17.69 -3.24 -12.42
C PRO A 451 -17.72 -1.81 -11.87
N GLN A 452 -18.45 -1.55 -10.79
CA GLN A 452 -18.55 -0.22 -10.20
C GLN A 452 -17.29 0.15 -9.43
N TRP A 453 -16.72 -0.82 -8.70
CA TRP A 453 -15.49 -0.68 -7.96
C TRP A 453 -14.26 -1.19 -8.72
N GLY A 454 -14.49 -1.87 -9.88
CA GLY A 454 -13.42 -2.49 -10.65
C GLY A 454 -12.60 -3.45 -9.82
N THR A 455 -13.27 -4.37 -9.11
CA THR A 455 -12.66 -5.28 -8.14
C THR A 455 -13.08 -6.72 -8.36
N ILE A 456 -12.21 -7.65 -7.99
CA ILE A 456 -12.50 -9.09 -7.95
C ILE A 456 -12.60 -9.51 -6.50
N ASN A 457 -13.74 -10.10 -6.13
CA ASN A 457 -13.94 -10.77 -4.85
C ASN A 457 -13.95 -12.29 -5.06
N LEU A 458 -13.02 -12.99 -4.42
CA LEU A 458 -13.07 -14.45 -4.31
C LEU A 458 -13.86 -14.81 -3.05
N TYR A 459 -14.82 -15.72 -3.20
CA TYR A 459 -15.67 -16.17 -2.09
C TYR A 459 -15.38 -17.63 -1.71
N PRO A 460 -15.54 -17.99 -0.41
CA PRO A 460 -15.83 -17.10 0.71
C PRO A 460 -14.68 -16.13 0.98
N THR A 461 -15.00 -14.91 1.42
CA THR A 461 -14.00 -13.90 1.75
C THR A 461 -13.54 -14.02 3.21
N SER A 462 -12.49 -13.28 3.57
CA SER A 462 -12.03 -13.13 4.95
C SER A 462 -12.06 -11.64 5.33
N PHE A 463 -12.28 -11.35 6.62
CA PHE A 463 -12.15 -10.01 7.21
C PHE A 463 -12.99 -8.90 6.57
N GLY A 464 -14.09 -9.25 5.88
CA GLY A 464 -14.98 -8.28 5.23
C GLY A 464 -14.40 -7.63 3.97
N ALA A 465 -13.40 -8.26 3.36
CA ALA A 465 -12.72 -7.76 2.16
C ALA A 465 -13.67 -7.53 0.96
N ASP A 466 -14.77 -8.28 0.90
CA ASP A 466 -15.83 -8.12 -0.11
C ASP A 466 -16.71 -6.88 0.10
N ILE A 467 -16.76 -6.33 1.31
CA ILE A 467 -17.63 -5.20 1.67
C ILE A 467 -16.89 -3.87 1.59
N VAL A 468 -15.69 -3.79 2.21
CA VAL A 468 -14.92 -2.54 2.30
C VAL A 468 -13.67 -2.53 1.43
N LEU A 469 -13.42 -3.61 0.68
CA LEU A 469 -12.31 -3.78 -0.28
C LEU A 469 -10.92 -3.57 0.37
N ASN A 470 -10.81 -4.01 1.64
CA ASN A 470 -9.56 -4.03 2.39
C ASN A 470 -8.76 -5.31 2.10
N ASP A 471 -7.45 -5.27 2.38
CA ASP A 471 -6.55 -6.43 2.46
C ASP A 471 -6.38 -7.25 1.16
N HIS A 472 -6.88 -6.80 0.00
CA HIS A 472 -6.83 -7.58 -1.24
C HIS A 472 -5.40 -7.98 -1.62
N HIS A 473 -4.42 -7.09 -1.44
CA HIS A 473 -3.01 -7.39 -1.72
C HIS A 473 -2.44 -8.44 -0.75
N PHE A 474 -2.88 -8.46 0.53
CA PHE A 474 -2.51 -9.52 1.48
C PHE A 474 -3.07 -10.87 1.04
N HIS A 475 -4.39 -10.91 0.76
CA HIS A 475 -5.06 -12.15 0.35
C HIS A 475 -4.49 -12.69 -0.97
N TYR A 476 -4.54 -11.89 -2.03
CA TYR A 476 -4.17 -12.33 -3.38
C TYR A 476 -2.66 -12.42 -3.57
N GLY A 477 -1.86 -11.72 -2.75
CA GLY A 477 -0.40 -11.87 -2.74
C GLY A 477 0.04 -13.32 -2.54
N TYR A 478 -0.58 -14.05 -1.61
CA TYR A 478 -0.32 -15.47 -1.39
C TYR A 478 -0.71 -16.35 -2.59
N TRP A 479 -1.87 -16.07 -3.21
CA TRP A 479 -2.33 -16.82 -4.38
C TRP A 479 -1.38 -16.63 -5.56
N VAL A 480 -1.01 -15.39 -5.84
CA VAL A 480 -0.09 -15.06 -6.93
C VAL A 480 1.31 -15.62 -6.67
N TYR A 481 1.80 -15.56 -5.42
CA TYR A 481 3.08 -16.15 -5.03
C TYR A 481 3.13 -17.66 -5.30
N ALA A 482 2.13 -18.40 -4.84
CA ALA A 482 2.05 -19.83 -5.10
C ALA A 482 1.92 -20.15 -6.60
N ALA A 483 1.09 -19.38 -7.33
CA ALA A 483 0.97 -19.51 -8.78
C ALA A 483 2.29 -19.22 -9.51
N ALA A 484 3.08 -18.25 -9.05
CA ALA A 484 4.39 -17.93 -9.64
C ALA A 484 5.39 -19.08 -9.48
N LEU A 485 5.40 -19.75 -8.32
CA LEU A 485 6.27 -20.92 -8.12
C LEU A 485 5.81 -22.11 -8.98
N LEU A 486 4.51 -22.33 -9.14
CA LEU A 486 3.99 -23.32 -10.10
C LEU A 486 4.40 -22.98 -11.55
N ALA A 487 4.42 -21.69 -11.91
CA ALA A 487 4.74 -21.23 -13.26
C ALA A 487 6.15 -21.61 -13.73
N TYR A 488 7.11 -21.67 -12.81
CA TYR A 488 8.47 -22.10 -13.13
C TYR A 488 8.53 -23.58 -13.54
N ASP A 489 7.64 -24.42 -12.97
CA ASP A 489 7.60 -25.86 -13.22
C ASP A 489 6.63 -26.22 -14.35
N ASP A 490 5.44 -25.62 -14.37
CA ASP A 490 4.38 -25.89 -15.33
C ASP A 490 3.90 -24.62 -16.07
N PRO A 491 4.66 -24.12 -17.05
CA PRO A 491 4.26 -22.96 -17.85
C PRO A 491 2.96 -23.18 -18.66
N SER A 492 2.53 -24.42 -18.86
CA SER A 492 1.31 -24.70 -19.60
C SER A 492 0.08 -24.32 -18.78
N TRP A 493 0.09 -24.62 -17.48
CA TRP A 493 -0.97 -24.26 -16.55
C TRP A 493 -1.17 -22.74 -16.44
N THR A 494 -0.06 -21.99 -16.49
CA THR A 494 -0.07 -20.52 -16.36
C THR A 494 -0.29 -19.79 -17.68
N SER A 495 -0.59 -20.51 -18.78
CA SER A 495 -0.96 -19.87 -20.04
C SER A 495 -2.28 -19.09 -19.92
N PRO A 496 -2.46 -17.98 -20.67
CA PRO A 496 -3.73 -17.22 -20.67
C PRO A 496 -4.95 -18.04 -21.08
N SER A 497 -4.76 -19.11 -21.86
CA SER A 497 -5.84 -20.02 -22.27
C SER A 497 -6.25 -21.01 -21.17
N ARG A 498 -5.48 -21.11 -20.09
CA ARG A 498 -5.79 -21.92 -18.91
C ARG A 498 -6.09 -21.01 -17.70
N TYR A 499 -5.21 -20.95 -16.70
CA TYR A 499 -5.48 -20.21 -15.47
C TYR A 499 -4.64 -18.91 -15.32
N GLY A 500 -3.63 -18.72 -16.17
CA GLY A 500 -2.75 -17.55 -16.11
C GLY A 500 -3.49 -16.23 -16.23
N GLY A 501 -4.54 -16.18 -17.06
CA GLY A 501 -5.39 -15.00 -17.16
C GLY A 501 -6.07 -14.62 -15.85
N MET A 502 -6.53 -15.60 -15.07
CA MET A 502 -7.16 -15.35 -13.77
C MET A 502 -6.15 -14.80 -12.76
N ILE A 503 -4.92 -15.33 -12.74
CA ILE A 503 -3.85 -14.83 -11.87
C ILE A 503 -3.49 -13.37 -12.21
N GLU A 504 -3.38 -13.02 -13.50
CA GLU A 504 -3.15 -11.63 -13.92
C GLU A 504 -4.29 -10.69 -13.51
N LEU A 505 -5.53 -11.15 -13.49
CA LEU A 505 -6.66 -10.38 -13.01
C LEU A 505 -6.60 -10.15 -11.51
N LEU A 506 -6.16 -11.12 -10.70
CA LEU A 506 -5.91 -10.91 -9.26
C LEU A 506 -4.82 -9.86 -9.04
N ILE A 507 -3.74 -9.87 -9.83
CA ILE A 507 -2.70 -8.82 -9.77
C ILE A 507 -3.30 -7.46 -10.12
N ARG A 508 -4.11 -7.37 -11.18
CA ARG A 508 -4.77 -6.12 -11.59
C ARG A 508 -5.75 -5.61 -10.54
N ASP A 509 -6.34 -6.48 -9.76
CA ASP A 509 -7.23 -6.07 -8.69
C ASP A 509 -6.49 -5.21 -7.64
N TYR A 510 -5.36 -5.68 -7.10
CA TYR A 510 -4.66 -4.95 -6.03
C TYR A 510 -3.61 -3.95 -6.53
N ALA A 511 -3.02 -4.17 -7.71
CA ALA A 511 -1.91 -3.37 -8.23
C ALA A 511 -1.91 -3.30 -9.76
N ASN A 512 -3.00 -2.79 -10.36
CA ASN A 512 -3.04 -2.59 -11.80
C ASN A 512 -1.96 -1.60 -12.24
N TRP A 513 -0.97 -2.08 -12.99
CA TRP A 513 0.16 -1.30 -13.50
C TRP A 513 -0.14 -0.53 -14.80
N SER A 514 -1.27 -0.86 -15.46
CA SER A 514 -1.67 -0.24 -16.72
C SER A 514 -2.52 0.99 -16.50
N ARG A 515 -2.21 2.07 -17.24
CA ARG A 515 -3.00 3.30 -17.26
C ARG A 515 -4.07 3.32 -18.35
N GLU A 516 -4.09 2.32 -19.20
CA GLU A 516 -5.02 2.28 -20.33
C GLU A 516 -6.47 2.21 -19.85
N GLY A 517 -7.28 3.21 -20.21
CA GLY A 517 -8.68 3.35 -19.80
C GLY A 517 -8.93 3.60 -18.30
N HIS A 518 -7.89 3.80 -17.50
CA HIS A 518 -7.97 3.84 -16.05
C HIS A 518 -8.91 4.91 -15.48
N LYS A 519 -9.00 6.11 -16.08
CA LYS A 519 -9.93 7.17 -15.62
C LYS A 519 -11.25 7.19 -16.36
N GLU A 520 -11.38 6.49 -17.49
CA GLU A 520 -12.53 6.53 -18.38
C GLU A 520 -13.39 5.27 -18.28
N GLU A 521 -12.92 4.18 -18.86
CA GLU A 521 -13.64 2.91 -18.95
C GLU A 521 -12.76 1.71 -18.58
N GLY A 522 -11.71 1.93 -17.78
CA GLY A 522 -10.82 0.87 -17.29
C GLY A 522 -11.56 -0.13 -16.41
N ALA A 523 -11.16 -1.39 -16.44
CA ALA A 523 -11.74 -2.43 -15.60
C ALA A 523 -11.24 -2.37 -14.15
N PHE A 524 -10.02 -1.88 -13.94
CA PHE A 524 -9.38 -1.79 -12.64
C PHE A 524 -8.76 -0.41 -12.44
N PRO A 525 -8.80 0.16 -11.21
CA PRO A 525 -8.10 1.39 -10.92
C PRO A 525 -6.57 1.16 -10.97
N PHE A 526 -5.82 2.20 -11.29
CA PHE A 526 -4.37 2.16 -11.27
C PHE A 526 -3.89 2.05 -9.81
N LEU A 527 -2.99 1.10 -9.53
CA LEU A 527 -2.35 0.86 -8.23
C LEU A 527 -3.30 0.91 -7.01
N ARG A 528 -4.47 0.24 -7.09
CA ARG A 528 -5.56 0.29 -6.09
C ARG A 528 -5.15 0.48 -4.63
N GLN A 529 -4.17 -0.29 -4.16
CA GLN A 529 -3.79 -0.33 -2.75
C GLN A 529 -2.51 0.44 -2.45
N PHE A 530 -1.74 0.83 -3.46
CA PHE A 530 -0.46 1.48 -3.29
C PHE A 530 -0.56 2.98 -3.48
N ASP A 531 -0.15 3.74 -2.46
CA ASP A 531 -0.04 5.19 -2.50
C ASP A 531 1.36 5.59 -3.02
N PRO A 532 1.48 6.09 -4.25
CA PRO A 532 2.79 6.37 -4.82
C PRO A 532 3.57 7.47 -4.12
N TYR A 533 2.87 8.43 -3.49
CA TYR A 533 3.53 9.56 -2.83
C TYR A 533 4.01 9.20 -1.42
N GLU A 534 3.26 8.40 -0.66
CA GLU A 534 3.70 7.83 0.62
C GLU A 534 4.70 6.66 0.41
N GLY A 535 4.71 6.07 -0.79
CA GLY A 535 5.64 5.02 -1.18
C GLY A 535 5.37 3.67 -0.55
N HIS A 536 4.16 3.42 -0.09
CA HIS A 536 3.73 2.12 0.45
C HIS A 536 2.23 1.87 0.21
N SER A 537 1.82 0.64 0.39
CA SER A 537 0.41 0.25 0.27
C SER A 537 -0.37 0.52 1.56
N TRP A 538 -1.69 0.59 1.43
CA TRP A 538 -2.64 0.67 2.51
C TRP A 538 -3.52 -0.58 2.54
N ALA A 539 -3.76 -1.12 3.73
CA ALA A 539 -4.69 -2.22 3.93
C ALA A 539 -6.12 -1.78 3.64
N SER A 540 -6.49 -0.59 4.09
CA SER A 540 -7.81 -0.01 3.87
C SER A 540 -7.74 1.51 3.70
N GLY A 541 -8.47 2.03 2.71
CA GLY A 541 -8.72 3.46 2.52
C GLY A 541 -10.08 3.93 3.05
N ASN A 542 -10.90 3.04 3.59
CA ASN A 542 -12.15 3.39 4.28
C ASN A 542 -11.87 3.70 5.75
N ALA A 543 -11.49 4.94 6.01
CA ALA A 543 -10.93 5.41 7.26
C ALA A 543 -11.96 5.84 8.32
N THR A 544 -13.17 5.30 8.31
CA THR A 544 -14.25 5.70 9.24
C THR A 544 -14.55 4.61 10.25
N ASP A 545 -14.21 4.82 11.54
CA ASP A 545 -14.51 3.86 12.61
C ASP A 545 -15.89 4.02 13.27
N GLY A 546 -16.66 5.02 12.85
CA GLY A 546 -18.00 5.31 13.41
C GLY A 546 -18.04 5.90 14.82
N ASN A 547 -16.89 5.99 15.52
CA ASN A 547 -16.77 6.49 16.89
C ASN A 547 -16.18 7.90 17.00
N GLY A 548 -15.96 8.58 15.87
CA GLY A 548 -15.29 9.87 15.80
C GLY A 548 -13.75 9.81 15.89
N TYR A 549 -13.18 8.63 16.01
CA TYR A 549 -11.76 8.39 15.80
C TYR A 549 -11.53 8.12 14.30
N SER A 550 -10.83 9.01 13.62
CA SER A 550 -10.64 8.93 12.17
C SER A 550 -9.15 9.17 11.82
N PRO A 551 -8.29 8.17 12.05
CA PRO A 551 -6.85 8.29 11.86
C PRO A 551 -6.42 8.26 10.38
N GLY A 552 -7.35 8.12 9.46
CA GLY A 552 -7.09 7.92 8.03
C GLY A 552 -6.90 6.45 7.67
N ASN A 553 -6.29 6.21 6.51
CA ASN A 553 -5.94 4.87 6.05
C ASN A 553 -5.06 4.14 7.08
N ASN A 554 -4.99 2.82 6.98
CA ASN A 554 -4.13 2.03 7.86
C ASN A 554 -3.38 0.93 7.11
N GLN A 555 -2.23 0.52 7.67
CA GLN A 555 -1.43 -0.61 7.23
C GLN A 555 -0.93 -1.40 8.44
N GLU A 556 -1.40 -2.64 8.57
CA GLU A 556 -1.07 -3.52 9.70
C GLU A 556 0.06 -4.50 9.37
N SER A 557 0.16 -4.96 8.12
CA SER A 557 1.07 -6.04 7.70
C SER A 557 1.92 -5.63 6.50
N SER A 558 2.98 -4.88 6.77
CA SER A 558 3.92 -4.43 5.72
C SER A 558 4.60 -5.61 4.99
N SER A 559 4.84 -6.72 5.67
CA SER A 559 5.49 -7.90 5.08
C SER A 559 4.58 -8.69 4.14
N GLU A 560 3.26 -8.72 4.36
CA GLU A 560 2.31 -9.30 3.40
C GLU A 560 2.15 -8.41 2.16
N ALA A 561 2.23 -7.08 2.33
CA ALA A 561 2.30 -6.16 1.21
C ALA A 561 3.57 -6.38 0.35
N ILE A 562 4.71 -6.58 0.99
CA ILE A 562 5.96 -6.94 0.32
C ILE A 562 5.83 -8.30 -0.40
N LEU A 563 5.14 -9.29 0.18
CA LEU A 563 4.85 -10.54 -0.52
C LEU A 563 4.06 -10.31 -1.81
N ALA A 564 3.05 -9.44 -1.78
CA ALA A 564 2.24 -9.14 -2.97
C ALA A 564 3.09 -8.52 -4.11
N ALA A 565 3.97 -7.57 -3.79
CA ALA A 565 4.91 -6.99 -4.76
C ALA A 565 5.93 -8.01 -5.27
N ALA A 566 6.48 -8.84 -4.38
CA ALA A 566 7.40 -9.93 -4.74
C ALA A 566 6.73 -10.99 -5.64
N ALA A 567 5.47 -11.32 -5.36
CA ALA A 567 4.67 -12.24 -6.18
C ALA A 567 4.52 -11.72 -7.62
N MET A 568 4.33 -10.40 -7.81
CA MET A 568 4.32 -9.78 -9.15
C MET A 568 5.68 -9.93 -9.85
N ILE A 569 6.79 -9.72 -9.13
CA ILE A 569 8.14 -9.90 -9.71
C ILE A 569 8.31 -11.33 -10.20
N LEU A 570 8.00 -12.31 -9.35
CA LEU A 570 8.16 -13.73 -9.64
C LEU A 570 7.22 -14.19 -10.76
N TRP A 571 5.96 -13.75 -10.75
CA TRP A 571 5.01 -14.03 -11.82
C TRP A 571 5.47 -13.47 -13.16
N GLY A 572 5.89 -12.19 -13.17
CA GLY A 572 6.40 -11.55 -14.38
C GLY A 572 7.69 -12.19 -14.92
N ASP A 573 8.59 -12.66 -14.03
CA ASP A 573 9.78 -13.41 -14.43
C ASP A 573 9.42 -14.79 -15.03
N ALA A 574 8.56 -15.55 -14.34
CA ALA A 574 8.13 -16.89 -14.76
C ALA A 574 7.37 -16.87 -16.08
N THR A 575 6.50 -15.89 -16.31
CA THR A 575 5.70 -15.72 -17.54
C THR A 575 6.40 -14.89 -18.61
N SER A 576 7.62 -14.36 -18.32
CA SER A 576 8.36 -13.44 -19.20
C SER A 576 7.60 -12.13 -19.50
N ASN A 577 6.70 -11.72 -18.63
CA ASN A 577 5.99 -10.45 -18.69
C ASN A 577 6.77 -9.37 -17.93
N ARG A 578 7.57 -8.59 -18.68
CA ARG A 578 8.43 -7.55 -18.10
C ARG A 578 7.64 -6.40 -17.48
N GLU A 579 6.46 -6.08 -17.97
CA GLU A 579 5.66 -4.97 -17.43
C GLU A 579 5.20 -5.29 -16.00
N ILE A 580 4.68 -6.50 -15.76
CA ILE A 580 4.30 -6.95 -14.41
C ILE A 580 5.53 -7.03 -13.50
N ARG A 581 6.64 -7.63 -14.01
CA ARG A 581 7.88 -7.76 -13.26
C ARG A 581 8.44 -6.41 -12.80
N ASP A 582 8.56 -5.46 -13.74
CA ASP A 582 9.18 -4.16 -13.47
C ASP A 582 8.26 -3.28 -12.60
N ALA A 583 6.93 -3.42 -12.73
CA ALA A 583 5.98 -2.83 -11.80
C ALA A 583 6.13 -3.41 -10.39
N GLY A 584 6.22 -4.73 -10.25
CA GLY A 584 6.49 -5.38 -8.97
C GLY A 584 7.82 -4.94 -8.36
N ILE A 585 8.87 -4.75 -9.16
CA ILE A 585 10.18 -4.21 -8.69
C ILE A 585 10.05 -2.78 -8.18
N TYR A 586 9.27 -1.93 -8.86
CA TYR A 586 8.99 -0.58 -8.39
C TYR A 586 8.27 -0.61 -7.03
N LEU A 587 7.18 -1.34 -6.93
CA LEU A 587 6.39 -1.45 -5.68
C LEU A 587 7.26 -1.99 -4.54
N TYR A 588 7.93 -3.13 -4.75
CA TYR A 588 8.80 -3.76 -3.75
C TYR A 588 9.88 -2.80 -3.25
N THR A 589 10.61 -2.16 -4.18
CA THR A 589 11.78 -1.34 -3.84
C THR A 589 11.36 -0.09 -3.08
N THR A 590 10.25 0.56 -3.50
CA THR A 590 9.74 1.78 -2.87
C THR A 590 9.14 1.47 -1.51
N GLU A 591 8.34 0.40 -1.40
CA GLU A 591 7.70 0.03 -0.13
C GLU A 591 8.72 -0.46 0.91
N VAL A 592 9.76 -1.20 0.51
CA VAL A 592 10.87 -1.56 1.43
C VAL A 592 11.56 -0.31 1.98
N GLU A 593 11.81 0.71 1.15
CA GLU A 593 12.42 1.95 1.63
C GLU A 593 11.48 2.69 2.61
N SER A 594 10.19 2.76 2.31
CA SER A 594 9.20 3.37 3.21
C SER A 594 9.06 2.59 4.54
N ILE A 595 9.08 1.25 4.50
CA ILE A 595 9.08 0.40 5.68
C ILE A 595 10.30 0.68 6.56
N ARG A 596 11.49 0.79 5.98
CA ARG A 596 12.72 1.12 6.70
C ARG A 596 12.62 2.48 7.40
N GLN A 597 11.97 3.47 6.78
CA GLN A 597 11.82 4.81 7.34
C GLN A 597 10.68 4.91 8.36
N TYR A 598 9.53 4.28 8.14
CA TYR A 598 8.28 4.56 8.86
C TYR A 598 7.84 3.46 9.83
N TRP A 599 8.28 2.21 9.62
CA TRP A 599 8.04 1.09 10.54
C TRP A 599 9.22 0.88 11.49
N TYR A 600 10.45 1.10 11.01
CA TYR A 600 11.67 0.77 11.75
C TYR A 600 12.56 1.95 12.06
N ASP A 601 12.29 3.14 11.51
CA ASP A 601 13.10 4.36 11.70
C ASP A 601 14.61 4.08 11.75
N VAL A 602 15.11 3.37 10.72
CA VAL A 602 16.49 2.86 10.70
C VAL A 602 17.57 3.94 10.83
N ASP A 603 17.22 5.19 10.50
CA ASP A 603 18.10 6.37 10.60
C ASP A 603 17.91 7.12 11.94
N ASN A 604 16.94 6.74 12.76
CA ASN A 604 16.57 7.37 14.04
C ASN A 604 16.29 8.88 13.92
N ASP A 605 15.60 9.29 12.85
CA ASP A 605 15.30 10.71 12.58
C ASP A 605 13.82 11.00 12.24
N ASN A 606 12.94 9.98 12.30
CA ASN A 606 11.54 10.11 11.94
C ASN A 606 10.58 9.99 13.13
N PHE A 607 10.86 9.11 14.11
CA PHE A 607 9.96 8.93 15.25
C PHE A 607 10.02 10.12 16.21
N PRO A 608 8.86 10.58 16.75
CA PRO A 608 8.87 11.65 17.74
C PRO A 608 9.54 11.20 19.07
N ALA A 609 10.20 12.13 19.75
CA ALA A 609 11.01 11.85 20.94
C ALA A 609 10.23 11.19 22.10
N ASP A 610 8.91 11.44 22.21
CA ASP A 610 8.07 10.87 23.27
C ASP A 610 7.53 9.45 22.92
N TYR A 611 7.79 8.94 21.71
CA TYR A 611 7.51 7.56 21.33
C TYR A 611 8.74 6.71 21.67
N ASP A 612 8.59 5.74 22.57
CA ASP A 612 9.72 5.00 23.14
C ASP A 612 9.92 3.59 22.56
N LYS A 613 9.28 3.30 21.42
CA LYS A 613 9.39 2.02 20.73
C LYS A 613 10.35 2.08 19.54
N SER A 614 11.01 0.96 19.27
CA SER A 614 11.97 0.83 18.17
C SER A 614 11.28 0.57 16.80
N TYR A 615 9.96 0.36 16.76
CA TYR A 615 9.18 0.15 15.53
C TYR A 615 7.70 0.48 15.74
N VAL A 616 6.99 0.66 14.62
CA VAL A 616 5.55 0.92 14.58
C VAL A 616 4.85 -0.25 13.87
N PRO A 617 4.10 -1.10 14.58
CA PRO A 617 3.40 -2.24 13.96
C PRO A 617 2.16 -1.86 13.16
N LEU A 618 1.45 -0.80 13.53
CA LEU A 618 0.24 -0.33 12.85
C LEU A 618 0.41 1.14 12.47
N VAL A 619 0.55 1.38 11.17
CA VAL A 619 0.72 2.72 10.58
C VAL A 619 -0.62 3.25 10.10
N PHE A 620 -0.87 4.54 10.38
CA PHE A 620 -2.05 5.29 9.93
C PHE A 620 -1.64 6.51 9.12
N SER A 621 -2.51 7.05 8.28
CA SER A 621 -2.25 8.32 7.60
C SER A 621 -1.91 9.44 8.58
N SER A 622 -2.53 9.46 9.76
CA SER A 622 -2.29 10.46 10.80
C SER A 622 -1.13 10.14 11.74
N GLY A 623 -0.55 8.92 11.73
CA GLY A 623 0.44 8.55 12.73
C GLY A 623 0.78 7.07 12.78
N GLY A 624 1.07 6.59 14.00
CA GLY A 624 1.38 5.18 14.24
C GLY A 624 1.05 4.76 15.67
N GLU A 625 0.75 3.48 15.84
CA GLU A 625 0.41 2.88 17.12
C GLU A 625 1.13 1.55 17.34
N TYR A 626 1.60 1.31 18.56
CA TYR A 626 2.22 0.06 18.99
C TYR A 626 1.15 -0.94 19.43
N ARG A 627 0.45 -1.51 18.46
CA ARG A 627 -0.58 -2.56 18.62
C ARG A 627 -0.95 -3.15 17.26
N THR A 628 -1.79 -4.18 17.26
CA THR A 628 -2.55 -4.62 16.10
C THR A 628 -4.06 -4.45 16.33
N TRP A 629 -4.89 -4.82 15.35
CA TRP A 629 -6.33 -4.78 15.50
C TRP A 629 -6.90 -5.88 16.41
N TRP A 630 -6.19 -7.02 16.55
CA TRP A 630 -6.73 -8.25 17.09
C TRP A 630 -5.99 -8.79 18.33
N THR A 631 -4.78 -8.32 18.63
CA THR A 631 -3.99 -8.79 19.76
C THR A 631 -3.14 -7.69 20.40
N ASN A 632 -2.79 -7.89 21.66
CA ASN A 632 -1.75 -7.13 22.38
C ASN A 632 -0.57 -8.03 22.79
N ASN A 633 -0.49 -9.25 22.25
CA ASN A 633 0.63 -10.15 22.49
C ASN A 633 1.87 -9.57 21.78
N PRO A 634 3.00 -9.30 22.49
CA PRO A 634 4.16 -8.65 21.91
C PRO A 634 4.75 -9.37 20.69
N GLU A 635 4.71 -10.71 20.70
CA GLU A 635 5.22 -11.54 19.61
C GLU A 635 4.39 -11.33 18.34
N GLU A 636 3.07 -11.43 18.46
CA GLU A 636 2.14 -11.25 17.35
C GLU A 636 2.14 -9.79 16.86
N VAL A 637 2.19 -8.81 17.78
CA VAL A 637 2.31 -7.38 17.47
C VAL A 637 3.57 -7.10 16.65
N ARG A 638 4.70 -7.75 16.97
CA ARG A 638 5.95 -7.56 16.24
C ARG A 638 5.98 -8.33 14.93
N LEU A 639 5.59 -9.60 14.96
CA LEU A 639 5.83 -10.54 13.86
C LEU A 639 4.76 -10.50 12.77
N ILE A 640 3.64 -9.79 12.97
CA ILE A 640 2.68 -9.50 11.90
C ILE A 640 3.34 -8.73 10.73
N ASN A 641 4.37 -7.93 11.01
CA ASN A 641 5.17 -7.23 10.00
C ASN A 641 6.43 -8.01 9.57
N ALA A 642 6.47 -9.33 9.80
CA ALA A 642 7.54 -10.22 9.36
C ALA A 642 7.00 -11.44 8.60
N LEU A 643 5.76 -11.87 8.85
CA LEU A 643 5.13 -12.99 8.13
C LEU A 643 4.57 -12.57 6.75
N PRO A 644 4.53 -13.50 5.78
CA PRO A 644 5.23 -14.77 5.80
C PRO A 644 6.72 -14.57 5.52
N PHE A 645 7.57 -15.40 6.14
CA PHE A 645 8.96 -15.45 5.70
C PHE A 645 9.03 -16.09 4.32
N THR A 646 9.64 -15.39 3.39
CA THR A 646 9.97 -15.91 2.05
C THR A 646 11.34 -15.37 1.65
N ALA A 647 11.91 -15.84 0.56
CA ALA A 647 13.18 -15.28 0.10
C ALA A 647 13.08 -13.80 -0.34
N ALA A 648 11.88 -13.21 -0.36
CA ALA A 648 11.67 -11.77 -0.50
C ALA A 648 11.77 -11.02 0.84
N SER A 649 11.72 -11.72 1.98
CA SER A 649 11.81 -11.14 3.33
C SER A 649 13.24 -10.82 3.78
N LEU A 650 14.23 -11.04 2.91
CA LEU A 650 15.65 -10.76 3.22
C LEU A 650 15.91 -9.28 3.58
N TYR A 651 15.02 -8.35 3.20
CA TYR A 651 15.11 -6.93 3.58
C TYR A 651 15.05 -6.70 5.11
N LEU A 652 14.42 -7.60 5.85
CA LEU A 652 14.35 -7.55 7.31
C LEU A 652 15.73 -7.70 7.97
N GLY A 653 16.68 -8.30 7.26
CA GLY A 653 18.08 -8.48 7.70
C GLY A 653 19.06 -7.46 7.11
N TRP A 654 18.62 -6.43 6.37
CA TRP A 654 19.55 -5.43 5.79
C TRP A 654 20.23 -4.57 6.86
N ASP A 655 19.59 -4.42 8.02
CA ASP A 655 20.19 -3.80 9.21
C ASP A 655 20.10 -4.78 10.39
N PRO A 656 21.11 -5.61 10.61
CA PRO A 656 21.11 -6.57 11.70
C PRO A 656 21.06 -5.92 13.10
N THR A 657 21.54 -4.67 13.25
CA THR A 657 21.51 -3.95 14.52
C THR A 657 20.09 -3.52 14.86
N ASN A 658 19.39 -2.94 13.90
CA ASN A 658 17.97 -2.57 14.06
C ASN A 658 17.11 -3.81 14.31
N ALA A 659 17.30 -4.89 13.51
CA ALA A 659 16.58 -6.15 13.69
C ALA A 659 16.78 -6.73 15.12
N LYS A 660 18.01 -6.70 15.63
CA LYS A 660 18.32 -7.13 17.00
C LYS A 660 17.61 -6.28 18.05
N THR A 661 17.64 -4.96 17.91
CA THR A 661 16.98 -4.03 18.84
C THR A 661 15.48 -4.31 18.93
N ASN A 662 14.81 -4.47 17.76
CA ASN A 662 13.38 -4.79 17.73
C ASN A 662 13.06 -6.14 18.38
N TYR A 663 13.90 -7.14 18.15
CA TYR A 663 13.72 -8.48 18.74
C TYR A 663 13.91 -8.46 20.27
N GLU A 664 14.95 -7.79 20.77
CA GLU A 664 15.23 -7.66 22.21
C GLU A 664 14.11 -6.86 22.91
N GLU A 665 13.54 -5.84 22.28
CA GLU A 665 12.39 -5.10 22.79
C GLU A 665 11.15 -6.02 22.89
N MET A 666 10.85 -6.82 21.86
CA MET A 666 9.77 -7.79 21.88
C MET A 666 9.93 -8.79 23.04
N LEU A 667 11.14 -9.33 23.25
CA LEU A 667 11.41 -10.25 24.36
C LEU A 667 11.26 -9.58 25.75
N ALA A 668 11.69 -8.32 25.86
CA ALA A 668 11.55 -7.57 27.11
C ALA A 668 10.07 -7.29 27.46
N GLU A 669 9.23 -7.02 26.46
CA GLU A 669 7.78 -6.83 26.65
C GLU A 669 7.03 -8.14 26.93
N ASN A 670 7.56 -9.25 26.43
CA ASN A 670 7.03 -10.60 26.70
C ASN A 670 7.48 -11.17 28.07
N ASP A 671 8.30 -10.42 28.84
CA ASP A 671 8.93 -10.91 30.07
C ASP A 671 9.72 -12.23 29.86
N GLY A 672 10.24 -12.49 28.65
CA GLY A 672 10.99 -13.69 28.33
C GLY A 672 10.96 -14.11 26.86
N PRO A 673 11.35 -15.35 26.56
CA PRO A 673 11.37 -15.87 25.21
C PRO A 673 9.96 -16.00 24.61
N ALA A 674 9.89 -15.96 23.27
CA ALA A 674 8.63 -16.14 22.54
C ALA A 674 7.92 -17.45 22.89
N GLN A 675 6.61 -17.40 23.07
CA GLN A 675 5.72 -18.52 23.38
C GLN A 675 4.71 -18.80 22.27
N GLU A 676 4.32 -17.74 21.54
CA GLU A 676 3.50 -17.83 20.33
C GLU A 676 4.39 -17.48 19.13
N TRP A 677 4.09 -18.04 17.96
CA TRP A 677 4.85 -17.82 16.73
C TRP A 677 6.37 -17.99 16.88
N MET A 678 6.78 -18.99 17.66
CA MET A 678 8.20 -19.24 17.99
C MET A 678 9.06 -19.42 16.73
N ASP A 679 8.52 -20.08 15.70
CA ASP A 679 9.16 -20.28 14.41
C ASP A 679 9.46 -18.94 13.71
N LEU A 680 8.50 -18.04 13.65
CA LEU A 680 8.68 -16.69 13.08
C LEU A 680 9.70 -15.89 13.90
N ALA A 681 9.63 -15.96 15.23
CA ALA A 681 10.58 -15.29 16.12
C ALA A 681 12.03 -15.77 15.88
N TRP A 682 12.23 -17.06 15.71
CA TRP A 682 13.56 -17.61 15.46
C TRP A 682 14.04 -17.37 14.03
N MET A 683 13.16 -17.36 13.04
CA MET A 683 13.49 -16.96 11.68
C MET A 683 13.93 -15.50 11.64
N TYR A 684 13.25 -14.62 12.38
CA TYR A 684 13.65 -13.22 12.54
C TYR A 684 14.99 -13.07 13.29
N GLU A 685 15.17 -13.81 14.41
CA GLU A 685 16.44 -13.83 15.15
C GLU A 685 17.62 -14.26 14.27
N SER A 686 17.39 -15.21 13.35
CA SER A 686 18.43 -15.71 12.45
C SER A 686 19.03 -14.65 11.52
N MET A 687 18.36 -13.49 11.35
CA MET A 687 18.84 -12.37 10.55
C MET A 687 20.03 -11.62 11.22
N PHE A 688 20.25 -11.80 12.53
CA PHE A 688 21.32 -11.15 13.27
C PHE A 688 22.11 -12.12 14.18
N ASP A 689 21.47 -13.19 14.67
CA ASP A 689 22.13 -14.26 15.45
C ASP A 689 21.67 -15.65 14.98
N PRO A 690 22.15 -16.09 13.82
CA PRO A 690 21.74 -17.37 13.23
C PRO A 690 22.17 -18.58 14.06
N GLU A 691 23.24 -18.48 14.87
CA GLU A 691 23.70 -19.59 15.71
C GLU A 691 22.74 -19.82 16.91
N ALA A 692 22.26 -18.77 17.54
CA ALA A 692 21.25 -18.85 18.60
C ALA A 692 19.93 -19.43 18.04
N ALA A 693 19.45 -18.91 16.92
CA ALA A 693 18.23 -19.38 16.26
C ALA A 693 18.34 -20.88 15.88
N PHE A 694 19.48 -21.30 15.29
CA PHE A 694 19.72 -22.69 14.92
C PHE A 694 19.72 -23.62 16.16
N SER A 695 20.34 -23.18 17.26
CA SER A 695 20.32 -23.95 18.51
C SER A 695 18.90 -24.17 19.04
N LYS A 696 18.00 -23.16 18.91
CA LYS A 696 16.61 -23.25 19.36
C LYS A 696 15.79 -24.19 18.48
N VAL A 697 15.81 -24.02 17.15
CA VAL A 697 15.04 -24.88 16.23
C VAL A 697 15.40 -26.36 16.33
N MET A 698 16.64 -26.66 16.72
CA MET A 698 17.13 -28.06 16.92
C MET A 698 16.78 -28.65 18.27
N LYS A 699 16.54 -27.85 19.31
CA LYS A 699 16.43 -28.35 20.70
C LYS A 699 15.08 -28.12 21.35
N GLU A 700 14.35 -27.08 20.91
CA GLU A 700 13.11 -26.66 21.56
C GLU A 700 11.89 -27.19 20.77
N PRO A 701 10.87 -27.72 21.44
CA PRO A 701 9.62 -28.07 20.77
C PRO A 701 8.84 -26.82 20.43
N TYR A 702 8.29 -26.75 19.21
CA TYR A 702 7.44 -25.64 18.75
C TYR A 702 6.33 -26.11 17.82
N SER A 703 5.28 -25.29 17.70
CA SER A 703 4.26 -25.39 16.67
C SER A 703 4.52 -24.29 15.64
N SER A 704 4.43 -24.61 14.36
CA SER A 704 4.52 -23.61 13.32
C SER A 704 3.31 -22.69 13.34
N GLU A 705 3.51 -21.42 13.00
CA GLU A 705 2.44 -20.52 12.63
C GLU A 705 1.64 -21.10 11.46
N TYR A 706 0.37 -20.69 11.27
CA TYR A 706 -0.53 -21.32 10.30
C TYR A 706 0.00 -21.29 8.85
N GLY A 707 0.65 -20.20 8.43
CA GLY A 707 1.24 -20.03 7.10
C GLY A 707 2.66 -20.58 6.96
N GLU A 708 3.23 -21.16 8.02
CA GLU A 708 4.60 -21.67 8.06
C GLU A 708 4.65 -23.19 8.21
N SER A 709 5.86 -23.74 8.04
CA SER A 709 6.11 -25.18 8.17
C SER A 709 7.49 -25.46 8.74
N LYS A 710 7.62 -26.56 9.48
CA LYS A 710 8.91 -26.98 10.04
C LYS A 710 10.03 -27.20 9.00
N PRO A 711 9.76 -27.80 7.81
CA PRO A 711 10.77 -27.85 6.74
C PRO A 711 11.28 -26.48 6.33
N HIS A 712 10.38 -25.49 6.15
CA HIS A 712 10.76 -24.15 5.74
C HIS A 712 11.48 -23.37 6.86
N THR A 713 10.98 -23.43 8.09
CA THR A 713 11.66 -22.83 9.26
C THR A 713 13.10 -23.35 9.41
N TYR A 714 13.28 -24.66 9.31
CA TYR A 714 14.62 -25.27 9.40
C TYR A 714 15.51 -24.88 8.22
N GLN A 715 14.99 -24.89 6.99
CA GLN A 715 15.74 -24.45 5.80
C GLN A 715 16.18 -22.98 5.93
N TRP A 716 15.27 -22.09 6.31
CA TRP A 716 15.57 -20.68 6.47
C TRP A 716 16.71 -20.44 7.45
N ILE A 717 16.57 -20.96 8.68
CA ILE A 717 17.57 -20.77 9.75
C ILE A 717 18.92 -21.42 9.39
N SER A 718 18.91 -22.62 8.78
CA SER A 718 20.12 -23.27 8.31
C SER A 718 20.84 -22.45 7.23
N ASN A 719 20.09 -21.82 6.32
CA ASN A 719 20.66 -20.92 5.32
C ASN A 719 21.30 -19.68 5.95
N MET A 720 20.61 -19.02 6.91
CA MET A 720 21.19 -17.85 7.59
C MET A 720 22.45 -18.26 8.36
N GLN A 721 22.47 -19.43 9.01
CA GLN A 721 23.65 -19.95 9.67
C GLN A 721 24.81 -20.21 8.69
N ALA A 722 24.54 -20.80 7.54
CA ALA A 722 25.58 -21.14 6.55
C ALA A 722 26.09 -19.90 5.80
N LEU A 723 25.21 -18.99 5.40
CA LEU A 723 25.47 -17.86 4.51
C LEU A 723 25.90 -16.59 5.25
N GLY A 724 25.44 -16.41 6.49
CA GLY A 724 25.64 -15.17 7.26
C GLY A 724 24.67 -14.06 6.90
N ASN A 725 25.07 -12.80 7.06
CA ASN A 725 24.22 -11.64 6.86
C ASN A 725 24.03 -11.29 5.37
N VAL A 726 22.88 -10.70 5.04
CA VAL A 726 22.64 -10.17 3.70
C VAL A 726 23.66 -9.06 3.38
N ASP A 727 24.31 -9.15 2.22
CA ASP A 727 25.26 -8.14 1.75
C ASP A 727 24.58 -7.11 0.83
N THR A 728 24.15 -6.02 1.42
CA THR A 728 23.48 -4.91 0.72
C THR A 728 24.39 -4.07 -0.17
N GLY A 729 25.71 -4.26 -0.06
CA GLY A 729 26.71 -3.61 -0.93
C GLY A 729 26.83 -4.25 -2.31
N VAL A 730 26.07 -5.32 -2.61
CA VAL A 730 26.15 -6.07 -3.85
C VAL A 730 24.86 -5.97 -4.65
N ILE A 731 24.98 -5.72 -5.96
CA ILE A 731 23.88 -5.75 -6.95
C ILE A 731 24.19 -6.76 -8.06
N ALA A 732 23.16 -7.16 -8.83
CA ALA A 732 23.36 -7.99 -10.02
C ALA A 732 22.50 -7.56 -11.21
N ASP A 733 22.91 -7.97 -12.43
CA ASP A 733 22.16 -7.77 -13.68
C ASP A 733 21.05 -8.85 -13.86
N SER A 734 20.28 -9.07 -12.81
CA SER A 734 19.15 -10.02 -12.76
C SER A 734 18.11 -9.53 -11.78
N PRO A 735 16.80 -9.77 -12.00
CA PRO A 735 15.77 -9.46 -11.00
C PRO A 735 15.78 -10.44 -9.80
N THR A 736 16.32 -11.64 -9.99
CA THR A 736 16.24 -12.75 -9.03
C THR A 736 17.63 -13.15 -8.52
N TYR A 737 18.09 -12.40 -7.50
CA TYR A 737 19.42 -12.61 -6.88
C TYR A 737 19.41 -12.25 -5.38
N ALA A 738 20.43 -12.74 -4.69
CA ALA A 738 20.81 -12.30 -3.34
C ALA A 738 22.33 -12.44 -3.16
N ALA A 739 22.90 -11.68 -2.23
CA ALA A 739 24.28 -11.81 -1.80
C ALA A 739 24.36 -11.86 -0.27
N PHE A 740 25.28 -12.63 0.24
CA PHE A 740 25.48 -12.82 1.66
C PHE A 740 26.97 -12.71 2.01
N ARG A 741 27.24 -12.38 3.30
CA ARG A 741 28.59 -12.30 3.84
C ARG A 741 28.69 -12.97 5.20
N LYS A 742 29.56 -13.96 5.32
CA LYS A 742 29.92 -14.61 6.59
C LYS A 742 31.45 -14.45 6.78
N ALA A 743 31.85 -13.66 7.75
CA ALA A 743 33.27 -13.33 7.98
C ALA A 743 33.94 -12.81 6.67
N ASN A 744 34.93 -13.50 6.15
CA ASN A 744 35.65 -13.13 4.90
C ASN A 744 35.08 -13.80 3.64
N THR A 745 33.99 -14.54 3.75
CA THR A 745 33.38 -15.26 2.61
C THR A 745 32.17 -14.52 2.11
N SER A 746 32.14 -14.19 0.83
CA SER A 746 30.97 -13.69 0.13
C SER A 746 30.30 -14.82 -0.65
N THR A 747 28.96 -14.93 -0.55
CA THR A 747 28.19 -15.91 -1.32
C THR A 747 27.21 -15.18 -2.23
N TYR A 748 27.28 -15.47 -3.52
CA TYR A 748 26.44 -14.93 -4.58
C TYR A 748 25.44 -15.97 -5.01
N ILE A 749 24.17 -15.65 -5.00
CA ILE A 749 23.05 -16.53 -5.34
C ILE A 749 22.24 -15.89 -6.45
N ALA A 750 21.88 -16.64 -7.48
CA ALA A 750 20.95 -16.20 -8.50
C ALA A 750 20.02 -17.34 -8.93
N PHE A 751 18.79 -16.97 -9.26
CA PHE A 751 17.82 -17.84 -9.90
C PHE A 751 17.65 -17.46 -11.36
N ASN A 752 17.41 -18.42 -12.22
CA ASN A 752 17.18 -18.22 -13.65
C ASN A 752 15.86 -18.87 -14.05
N GLY A 753 14.78 -18.07 -14.15
CA GLY A 753 13.45 -18.55 -14.57
C GLY A 753 13.35 -18.88 -16.07
N SER A 754 14.36 -18.51 -16.89
CA SER A 754 14.34 -18.74 -18.32
C SER A 754 14.64 -20.20 -18.70
N SER A 755 14.28 -20.60 -19.93
CA SER A 755 14.51 -21.93 -20.51
C SER A 755 15.95 -22.16 -21.02
N ARG A 756 16.87 -21.20 -20.83
CA ARG A 756 18.28 -21.28 -21.25
C ARG A 756 19.21 -20.87 -20.13
N GLU A 757 20.45 -21.43 -20.13
CA GLU A 757 21.52 -20.97 -19.23
C GLU A 757 21.72 -19.45 -19.34
N ARG A 758 21.87 -18.78 -18.21
CA ARG A 758 22.17 -17.34 -18.11
C ARG A 758 23.45 -17.12 -17.30
N SER A 759 24.22 -16.08 -17.65
CA SER A 759 25.32 -15.60 -16.82
C SER A 759 24.87 -14.34 -16.09
N VAL A 760 24.89 -14.35 -14.76
CA VAL A 760 24.55 -13.24 -13.89
C VAL A 760 25.83 -12.58 -13.39
N THR A 761 25.95 -11.25 -13.55
CA THR A 761 27.12 -10.47 -13.13
C THR A 761 26.82 -9.71 -11.85
N PHE A 762 27.53 -10.06 -10.78
CA PHE A 762 27.47 -9.36 -9.50
C PHE A 762 28.49 -8.22 -9.47
N ARG A 763 28.08 -7.08 -8.89
CA ARG A 763 28.84 -5.83 -8.83
C ARG A 763 28.74 -5.19 -7.46
N GLU A 764 29.71 -4.37 -7.10
CA GLU A 764 29.57 -3.41 -6.00
C GLU A 764 28.48 -2.38 -6.35
N ALA A 765 27.56 -2.11 -5.42
CA ALA A 765 26.43 -1.21 -5.65
C ALA A 765 26.88 0.24 -5.93
N ASP A 766 27.91 0.71 -5.23
CA ASP A 766 28.37 2.11 -5.29
C ASP A 766 29.27 2.38 -6.50
N THR A 767 30.19 1.46 -6.81
CA THR A 767 31.21 1.68 -7.84
C THR A 767 30.87 1.03 -9.19
N GLY A 768 29.96 0.03 -9.18
CA GLY A 768 29.68 -0.82 -10.34
C GLY A 768 30.81 -1.81 -10.69
N HIS A 769 31.86 -1.92 -9.83
CA HIS A 769 32.96 -2.86 -10.04
C HIS A 769 32.46 -4.30 -10.07
N VAL A 770 32.89 -5.10 -11.05
CA VAL A 770 32.51 -6.50 -11.20
C VAL A 770 33.21 -7.35 -10.13
N LEU A 771 32.40 -7.97 -9.27
CA LEU A 771 32.87 -8.86 -8.22
C LEU A 771 32.95 -10.32 -8.71
N PHE A 772 31.87 -10.80 -9.35
CA PHE A 772 31.77 -12.19 -9.77
C PHE A 772 30.81 -12.37 -10.95
N LYS A 773 31.00 -13.43 -11.74
CA LYS A 773 30.05 -13.89 -12.76
C LYS A 773 29.62 -15.31 -12.47
N LEU A 774 28.33 -15.53 -12.26
CA LEU A 774 27.73 -16.80 -11.96
C LEU A 774 26.97 -17.34 -13.17
N LYS A 775 27.30 -18.57 -13.60
CA LYS A 775 26.49 -19.30 -14.58
C LYS A 775 25.33 -19.99 -13.88
N VAL A 776 24.13 -19.71 -14.32
CA VAL A 776 22.88 -20.25 -13.74
C VAL A 776 22.18 -21.09 -14.81
N PRO A 777 22.04 -22.41 -14.63
CA PRO A 777 21.31 -23.25 -15.58
C PRO A 777 19.85 -22.81 -15.76
N ALA A 778 19.19 -23.29 -16.79
CA ALA A 778 17.79 -23.03 -17.04
C ALA A 778 16.91 -23.47 -15.87
N ARG A 779 15.93 -22.66 -15.47
CA ARG A 779 14.92 -22.95 -14.44
C ARG A 779 15.53 -23.52 -13.16
N SER A 780 16.61 -22.91 -12.69
CA SER A 780 17.31 -23.37 -11.50
C SER A 780 17.91 -22.22 -10.69
N ILE A 781 18.23 -22.53 -9.44
CA ILE A 781 19.03 -21.70 -8.57
C ILE A 781 20.48 -22.16 -8.60
N ALA A 782 21.41 -21.23 -8.56
CA ALA A 782 22.83 -21.51 -8.41
C ALA A 782 23.46 -20.57 -7.39
N TYR A 783 24.50 -21.01 -6.72
CA TYR A 783 25.27 -20.17 -5.80
C TYR A 783 26.76 -20.48 -5.85
N LYS A 784 27.57 -19.50 -5.43
CA LYS A 784 29.03 -19.63 -5.33
C LYS A 784 29.57 -18.78 -4.19
N SER A 785 30.29 -19.44 -3.28
CA SER A 785 31.05 -18.76 -2.23
C SER A 785 32.48 -18.48 -2.71
N THR A 786 32.97 -17.29 -2.36
CA THR A 786 34.33 -16.81 -2.63
C THR A 786 34.94 -16.24 -1.37
N PRO A 787 36.27 -16.44 -1.10
CA PRO A 787 36.94 -15.81 0.05
C PRO A 787 36.86 -14.31 0.04
#